data_b824fa1556ce2a8b75a7a8ae51d7c527
#
_entry.id   b824fa1556ce2a8b75a7a8ae51d7c527
#
_cell.length_a   1.000
_cell.length_b   1.000
_cell.length_c   1.000
_cell.angle_alpha   90.00
_cell.angle_beta   90.00
_cell.angle_gamma   90.00
#
_symmetry.space_group_name_H-M   'P 1'
#
loop_
_entity.id
_entity.type
_entity.pdbx_description
1 polymer ?
#
loop_
_entity_poly.entity_id
_entity_poly.type
_entity_poly.pdbx_seq_one_letter_code
_entity_poly.pdbx_strand_id
1 'polypeptide(L)'
;MRKFRLRVATATTVATLVGLFCASGAAALATPAAAASSGVVVNEVYGGGGNSGATLTNDFIELANAGSGSAALDGWSVQYISASPGATTTWQVTPLTGSLSGGGLYLIGEAAGTGGTTGLPATQASGSINMSGTSGTVALVDNSTALTCKTAADCAADSDIVDLVGYGTAVIHEGSADAPGLSNTTSAQRITTADTDQNGTDFTAAAPTPGAPTAGTGGGGGGGGTPGPLAIHDIQGTGFLSPQAGNTVTNVPGIVTGVRAVGSSKGYWIQDPSPDSNPATSEGIFVFTGSAPAVAPGDSVLVSGKVQDFYPLASGTTVATTSNLSITEVGQTGVSVVSSGNALPAPIVLGPDTVPSTYAPDLGGGNIESTPIQPSRSALDYYESIEGMRVEVDNARVVGPSNSFAEQYITTKPGQDASYRGGTLLTGENATPSGRLEVVAADGSNPGVNVGDVFAGATVGPLDYSQFGGYFIAATTLGTVQNNHLAPVVATGPVKKQLSIATYNVENLAPSDPDSKFQALAKGIVTNLAAPDIVAVEEVQDNDGATDDGVVAADQTISKLTAAVIAAGGPHYDSREIDPVNDRDGGQPGGNIRVVFLYNPAVVTFVDAGAPTVNRSTTGTQVVKKKGEPSLTLSPGRIDPTNSVWASSRKPLVGEFEFNGSDVFVIANHFDAKLGDQSQDGRFQFPAQSSAVQRAGQALAEHNFVNQILAINKKADVVVVGDLNDYQFSPALSVLKTGTSDGSGKPNLTDLITTLPANQQYTYDFDGVSEVLDHILVSQIIKNFTYQVVHVNSEFANQVSDHDPQVVDIQP
;
A
#
# COMPACT_ATOMS: atom_id res chain seq x y z
N MET A 1 8.17 -13.46 3.79
CA MET A 1 7.11 -13.48 4.82
C MET A 1 5.85 -12.85 4.25
N ARG A 2 5.06 -13.58 3.49
CA ARG A 2 3.70 -13.08 3.22
C ARG A 2 2.89 -13.19 4.51
N LYS A 3 2.60 -12.08 5.12
CA LYS A 3 1.52 -11.99 6.10
C LYS A 3 0.22 -12.25 5.35
N PHE A 4 -0.48 -13.35 5.67
CA PHE A 4 -1.82 -13.62 5.15
C PHE A 4 -2.68 -12.37 5.39
N ARG A 5 -2.91 -11.57 4.36
CA ARG A 5 -3.90 -10.49 4.40
C ARG A 5 -5.24 -11.12 4.11
N LEU A 6 -6.01 -11.38 5.15
CA LEU A 6 -7.38 -11.89 5.03
C LEU A 6 -8.19 -10.91 4.15
N ARG A 7 -8.46 -11.29 2.91
CA ARG A 7 -9.36 -10.54 2.02
C ARG A 7 -10.78 -10.79 2.48
N VAL A 8 -11.38 -9.84 3.18
CA VAL A 8 -12.84 -9.79 3.28
C VAL A 8 -13.35 -9.20 1.96
N ALA A 9 -13.70 -10.04 1.02
CA ALA A 9 -14.37 -9.64 -0.21
C ALA A 9 -15.83 -9.31 0.10
N THR A 10 -16.15 -8.03 0.18
CA THR A 10 -17.54 -7.57 0.07
C THR A 10 -17.91 -7.54 -1.40
N ALA A 11 -18.65 -8.55 -1.86
CA ALA A 11 -19.24 -8.59 -3.19
C ALA A 11 -20.31 -7.50 -3.33
N THR A 12 -20.01 -6.44 -4.05
CA THR A 12 -21.01 -5.47 -4.52
C THR A 12 -21.32 -5.80 -5.97
N THR A 13 -22.49 -6.41 -6.19
CA THR A 13 -23.05 -6.71 -7.50
C THR A 13 -23.40 -5.41 -8.22
N VAL A 14 -22.66 -5.05 -9.27
CA VAL A 14 -23.05 -3.99 -10.21
C VAL A 14 -23.65 -4.66 -11.43
N ALA A 15 -24.97 -4.47 -11.62
CA ALA A 15 -25.68 -4.87 -12.81
C ALA A 15 -25.32 -3.93 -13.97
N THR A 16 -24.69 -4.46 -15.01
CA THR A 16 -24.38 -3.73 -16.24
C THR A 16 -25.61 -3.68 -17.15
N LEU A 17 -26.19 -2.50 -17.31
CA LEU A 17 -27.19 -2.24 -18.35
C LEU A 17 -26.48 -1.65 -19.58
N VAL A 18 -26.42 -2.40 -20.66
CA VAL A 18 -25.97 -1.92 -21.97
C VAL A 18 -27.09 -1.13 -22.64
N GLY A 19 -26.91 0.17 -22.74
CA GLY A 19 -27.77 1.06 -23.52
C GLY A 19 -26.98 1.70 -24.65
N LEU A 20 -27.34 1.32 -25.87
CA LEU A 20 -26.87 1.88 -27.12
C LEU A 20 -27.47 3.30 -27.30
N PHE A 21 -26.66 4.35 -27.35
CA PHE A 21 -27.13 5.69 -27.73
C PHE A 21 -26.32 6.28 -28.88
N CYS A 22 -27.07 6.66 -29.93
CA CYS A 22 -26.59 7.36 -31.11
C CYS A 22 -26.02 8.74 -30.73
N ALA A 23 -24.92 9.11 -31.39
CA ALA A 23 -24.36 10.43 -31.33
C ALA A 23 -25.29 11.45 -32.03
N SER A 24 -25.71 12.47 -31.28
CA SER A 24 -26.16 13.74 -31.81
C SER A 24 -25.35 14.83 -31.11
N GLY A 25 -24.54 15.54 -31.88
CA GLY A 25 -23.71 16.62 -31.39
C GLY A 25 -24.56 17.77 -30.85
N ALA A 26 -24.38 18.11 -29.58
CA ALA A 26 -24.76 19.40 -29.01
C ALA A 26 -23.47 20.17 -28.74
N ALA A 27 -23.28 21.29 -29.41
CA ALA A 27 -22.24 22.25 -29.11
C ALA A 27 -22.45 22.75 -27.67
N ALA A 28 -21.51 22.44 -26.78
CA ALA A 28 -21.47 23.07 -25.47
C ALA A 28 -21.13 24.56 -25.69
N LEU A 29 -22.07 25.43 -25.40
CA LEU A 29 -21.82 26.83 -25.19
C LEU A 29 -20.91 26.97 -23.95
N ALA A 30 -19.70 27.40 -24.14
CA ALA A 30 -18.82 27.79 -23.06
C ALA A 30 -19.52 28.93 -22.28
N THR A 31 -19.82 28.66 -21.00
CA THR A 31 -20.18 29.73 -20.07
C THR A 31 -18.95 30.65 -19.95
N PRO A 32 -19.11 31.99 -20.02
CA PRO A 32 -18.01 32.89 -19.75
C PRO A 32 -17.52 32.62 -18.31
N ALA A 33 -16.22 32.47 -18.15
CA ALA A 33 -15.61 32.47 -16.84
C ALA A 33 -15.91 33.80 -16.15
N ALA A 34 -16.46 33.72 -14.95
CA ALA A 34 -16.62 34.91 -14.11
C ALA A 34 -15.22 35.49 -13.83
N ALA A 35 -15.13 36.81 -13.73
CA ALA A 35 -13.86 37.48 -13.41
C ALA A 35 -13.42 37.01 -12.01
N ALA A 36 -12.13 36.60 -11.89
CA ALA A 36 -11.54 36.27 -10.62
C ALA A 36 -11.78 37.36 -9.59
N SER A 37 -12.29 37.00 -8.40
CA SER A 37 -12.66 37.94 -7.34
C SER A 37 -11.50 38.89 -6.99
N SER A 38 -11.84 40.12 -6.50
CA SER A 38 -10.88 41.14 -6.05
C SER A 38 -10.02 40.74 -4.84
N GLY A 39 -10.08 39.46 -4.42
CA GLY A 39 -9.45 38.95 -3.22
C GLY A 39 -10.27 39.12 -1.95
N VAL A 40 -11.38 39.87 -1.98
CA VAL A 40 -12.33 39.99 -0.86
C VAL A 40 -13.52 39.06 -1.14
N VAL A 41 -13.87 38.20 -0.19
CA VAL A 41 -14.93 37.19 -0.31
C VAL A 41 -15.85 37.22 0.92
N VAL A 42 -17.08 36.74 0.78
CA VAL A 42 -17.97 36.45 1.92
C VAL A 42 -17.44 35.22 2.65
N ASN A 43 -17.05 35.39 3.90
CA ASN A 43 -16.43 34.35 4.72
C ASN A 43 -17.44 33.54 5.55
N GLU A 44 -18.40 34.30 6.19
CA GLU A 44 -19.41 33.65 7.04
C GLU A 44 -20.74 34.37 6.95
N VAL A 45 -21.84 33.58 6.93
CA VAL A 45 -23.22 34.13 6.92
C VAL A 45 -24.03 33.47 8.03
N TYR A 46 -24.59 34.26 8.94
CA TYR A 46 -25.43 33.79 10.02
C TYR A 46 -26.71 34.59 10.10
N GLY A 47 -27.84 33.98 9.78
CA GLY A 47 -29.19 34.61 9.83
C GLY A 47 -30.07 34.09 10.98
N GLY A 48 -29.47 33.39 11.95
CA GLY A 48 -30.20 32.83 13.10
C GLY A 48 -30.24 33.74 14.33
N GLY A 49 -29.55 34.89 14.28
CA GLY A 49 -29.36 35.77 15.42
C GLY A 49 -30.68 36.34 15.98
N GLY A 50 -30.78 36.37 17.30
CA GLY A 50 -31.97 36.85 17.99
C GLY A 50 -33.23 36.01 17.85
N ASN A 51 -33.18 34.87 17.16
CA ASN A 51 -34.26 33.88 17.06
C ASN A 51 -34.35 33.02 18.33
N SER A 52 -35.47 32.34 18.50
CA SER A 52 -35.65 31.39 19.63
C SER A 52 -34.63 30.23 19.52
N GLY A 53 -33.84 30.05 20.59
CA GLY A 53 -32.80 29.02 20.65
C GLY A 53 -31.49 29.42 19.98
N ALA A 54 -31.35 30.65 19.49
CA ALA A 54 -30.08 31.17 18.97
C ALA A 54 -29.03 31.37 20.09
N THR A 55 -27.76 31.27 19.72
CA THR A 55 -26.66 31.62 20.64
C THR A 55 -26.40 33.10 20.63
N LEU A 56 -26.39 33.71 19.45
CA LEU A 56 -26.09 35.15 19.25
C LEU A 56 -27.38 36.01 19.19
N THR A 57 -27.24 37.24 19.62
CA THR A 57 -28.38 38.21 19.62
C THR A 57 -28.64 38.86 18.27
N ASN A 58 -27.65 38.78 17.34
CA ASN A 58 -27.71 39.45 16.04
C ASN A 58 -27.38 38.47 14.89
N ASP A 59 -28.01 38.77 13.73
CA ASP A 59 -27.50 38.28 12.45
C ASP A 59 -26.15 38.92 12.12
N PHE A 60 -25.31 38.26 11.33
CA PHE A 60 -24.07 38.87 10.86
C PHE A 60 -23.64 38.31 9.49
N ILE A 61 -22.85 39.09 8.79
CA ILE A 61 -22.09 38.74 7.61
C ILE A 61 -20.64 39.08 7.90
N GLU A 62 -19.72 38.18 7.54
CA GLU A 62 -18.29 38.38 7.68
C GLU A 62 -17.60 38.24 6.31
N LEU A 63 -16.69 39.18 6.02
CA LEU A 63 -15.86 39.14 4.82
C LEU A 63 -14.43 38.76 5.18
N ALA A 64 -13.72 38.11 4.26
CA ALA A 64 -12.29 37.85 4.35
C ALA A 64 -11.55 38.43 3.14
N ASN A 65 -10.33 38.91 3.34
CA ASN A 65 -9.44 39.29 2.25
C ASN A 65 -8.38 38.21 2.00
N ALA A 66 -8.55 37.43 0.95
CA ALA A 66 -7.61 36.38 0.53
C ALA A 66 -6.31 36.94 -0.09
N GLY A 67 -6.26 38.21 -0.43
CA GLY A 67 -5.09 38.89 -0.97
C GLY A 67 -4.08 39.28 0.10
N SER A 68 -2.83 39.54 -0.28
CA SER A 68 -1.76 40.00 0.63
C SER A 68 -1.78 41.51 0.89
N GLY A 69 -2.53 42.29 0.08
CA GLY A 69 -2.65 43.74 0.20
C GLY A 69 -3.96 44.15 0.85
N SER A 70 -4.01 45.43 1.40
CA SER A 70 -5.25 45.97 1.93
C SER A 70 -6.23 46.31 0.80
N ALA A 71 -7.51 45.92 0.95
CA ALA A 71 -8.60 46.25 0.05
C ALA A 71 -9.43 47.43 0.64
N ALA A 72 -9.75 48.44 -0.16
CA ALA A 72 -10.67 49.53 0.24
C ALA A 72 -12.11 49.07 0.09
N LEU A 73 -12.93 49.24 1.13
CA LEU A 73 -14.36 48.91 1.14
C LEU A 73 -15.26 50.13 1.12
N ASP A 74 -14.68 51.34 1.05
CA ASP A 74 -15.48 52.60 0.95
C ASP A 74 -16.35 52.60 -0.32
N GLY A 75 -17.64 52.68 -0.11
CA GLY A 75 -18.66 52.69 -1.18
C GLY A 75 -19.18 51.29 -1.57
N TRP A 76 -18.59 50.19 -1.07
CA TRP A 76 -19.10 48.84 -1.24
C TRP A 76 -20.30 48.56 -0.34
N SER A 77 -20.97 47.42 -0.53
CA SER A 77 -22.05 46.95 0.32
C SER A 77 -22.13 45.45 0.41
N VAL A 78 -22.66 44.92 1.51
CA VAL A 78 -23.28 43.61 1.52
C VAL A 78 -24.77 43.71 1.31
N GLN A 79 -25.34 42.79 0.53
CA GLN A 79 -26.76 42.82 0.18
C GLN A 79 -27.36 41.43 0.41
N TYR A 80 -28.66 41.42 0.80
CA TYR A 80 -29.40 40.20 1.06
C TYR A 80 -30.76 40.19 0.34
N ILE A 81 -31.11 38.96 -0.16
CA ILE A 81 -32.44 38.70 -0.68
C ILE A 81 -32.94 37.34 -0.17
N SER A 82 -34.24 37.13 -0.03
CA SER A 82 -34.81 35.86 0.39
C SER A 82 -34.55 34.73 -0.62
N ALA A 83 -34.52 33.49 -0.16
CA ALA A 83 -34.16 32.28 -0.95
C ALA A 83 -34.94 32.13 -2.26
N SER A 84 -36.21 32.58 -2.32
CA SER A 84 -37.07 32.51 -3.51
C SER A 84 -37.76 33.86 -3.72
N PRO A 85 -37.05 34.84 -4.29
CA PRO A 85 -37.59 36.22 -4.43
C PRO A 85 -38.69 36.29 -5.48
N GLY A 86 -39.81 36.92 -5.10
CA GLY A 86 -40.87 37.26 -6.04
C GLY A 86 -40.55 38.54 -6.83
N ALA A 87 -41.42 38.87 -7.82
CA ALA A 87 -41.19 40.02 -8.69
C ALA A 87 -41.04 41.38 -7.94
N THR A 88 -41.65 41.52 -6.78
CA THR A 88 -41.62 42.71 -5.94
C THR A 88 -40.62 42.68 -4.79
N THR A 89 -39.91 41.57 -4.57
CA THR A 89 -38.89 41.47 -3.54
C THR A 89 -37.69 42.33 -3.94
N THR A 90 -37.11 43.05 -3.01
CA THR A 90 -35.95 43.89 -3.23
C THR A 90 -34.76 43.42 -2.41
N TRP A 91 -33.54 43.64 -2.92
CA TRP A 91 -32.33 43.43 -2.14
C TRP A 91 -32.28 44.48 -1.00
N GLN A 92 -31.94 43.98 0.21
CA GLN A 92 -31.66 44.83 1.36
C GLN A 92 -30.15 45.11 1.36
N VAL A 93 -29.73 46.35 1.73
CA VAL A 93 -28.35 46.82 1.56
C VAL A 93 -27.78 47.32 2.89
N THR A 94 -26.58 46.86 3.25
CA THR A 94 -25.76 47.45 4.30
C THR A 94 -24.48 48.00 3.67
N PRO A 95 -24.29 49.34 3.63
CA PRO A 95 -23.09 49.97 3.09
C PRO A 95 -21.87 49.70 3.95
N LEU A 96 -20.70 49.55 3.29
CA LEU A 96 -19.40 49.30 3.93
C LEU A 96 -18.55 50.58 3.89
N THR A 97 -17.58 50.66 4.82
CA THR A 97 -16.63 51.81 4.89
C THR A 97 -15.27 51.29 5.38
N GLY A 98 -14.24 52.07 5.06
CA GLY A 98 -12.87 51.77 5.52
C GLY A 98 -12.12 50.79 4.64
N SER A 99 -11.32 49.93 5.22
CA SER A 99 -10.48 48.99 4.47
C SER A 99 -10.32 47.68 5.23
N LEU A 100 -10.11 46.60 4.47
CA LEU A 100 -9.84 45.25 4.98
C LEU A 100 -8.41 44.88 4.65
N SER A 101 -7.58 44.69 5.68
CA SER A 101 -6.18 44.32 5.50
C SER A 101 -6.05 42.93 4.84
N GLY A 102 -4.94 42.70 4.14
CA GLY A 102 -4.62 41.36 3.58
C GLY A 102 -4.63 40.29 4.66
N GLY A 103 -5.32 39.22 4.41
CA GLY A 103 -5.56 38.12 5.38
C GLY A 103 -6.48 38.49 6.55
N GLY A 104 -7.07 39.66 6.59
CA GLY A 104 -7.96 40.12 7.67
C GLY A 104 -9.42 39.74 7.48
N LEU A 105 -10.21 39.92 8.56
CA LEU A 105 -11.66 39.75 8.59
C LEU A 105 -12.35 41.09 8.79
N TYR A 106 -13.60 41.22 8.27
CA TYR A 106 -14.45 42.39 8.42
C TYR A 106 -15.86 41.94 8.80
N LEU A 107 -16.22 42.16 10.08
CA LEU A 107 -17.49 41.71 10.65
C LEU A 107 -18.56 42.79 10.51
N ILE A 108 -19.67 42.42 9.93
CA ILE A 108 -20.86 43.27 9.73
C ILE A 108 -21.98 42.76 10.62
N GLY A 109 -22.34 43.50 11.64
CA GLY A 109 -23.49 43.18 12.51
C GLY A 109 -24.79 43.59 11.82
N GLU A 110 -25.75 42.66 11.74
CA GLU A 110 -27.05 42.92 11.14
C GLU A 110 -28.19 42.89 12.20
N ALA A 111 -29.44 42.66 11.79
CA ALA A 111 -30.59 42.76 12.68
C ALA A 111 -30.43 42.02 14.02
N ALA A 112 -30.83 42.69 15.07
CA ALA A 112 -30.92 42.08 16.40
C ALA A 112 -32.34 41.59 16.69
N GLY A 113 -32.43 40.51 17.48
CA GLY A 113 -33.70 39.95 17.97
C GLY A 113 -33.73 39.81 19.49
N THR A 114 -34.79 39.22 20.01
CA THR A 114 -35.01 39.04 21.46
C THR A 114 -34.49 37.71 21.99
N GLY A 115 -34.10 36.78 21.10
CA GLY A 115 -33.46 35.52 21.46
C GLY A 115 -31.94 35.69 21.49
N GLY A 116 -31.26 34.61 21.87
CA GLY A 116 -29.81 34.61 22.05
C GLY A 116 -29.36 35.18 23.38
N THR A 117 -28.15 34.85 23.80
CA THR A 117 -27.59 35.28 25.08
C THR A 117 -26.24 36.00 24.93
N THR A 118 -25.63 35.93 23.75
CA THR A 118 -24.29 36.47 23.51
C THR A 118 -24.34 37.52 22.41
N GLY A 119 -23.78 38.70 22.65
CA GLY A 119 -23.65 39.77 21.65
C GLY A 119 -22.49 39.45 20.69
N LEU A 120 -22.49 40.14 19.52
CA LEU A 120 -21.36 40.07 18.59
C LEU A 120 -20.10 40.71 19.18
N PRO A 121 -18.88 40.27 18.78
CA PRO A 121 -17.67 41.07 18.99
C PRO A 121 -17.78 42.46 18.37
N ALA A 122 -16.74 43.28 18.50
CA ALA A 122 -16.67 44.59 17.84
C ALA A 122 -16.83 44.45 16.33
N THR A 123 -17.87 45.09 15.77
CA THR A 123 -18.16 45.08 14.33
C THR A 123 -17.51 46.28 13.65
N GLN A 124 -17.04 46.11 12.40
CA GLN A 124 -16.51 47.19 11.57
C GLN A 124 -17.61 47.94 10.82
N ALA A 125 -18.75 47.26 10.54
CA ALA A 125 -19.94 47.89 10.03
C ALA A 125 -21.19 47.34 10.73
N SER A 126 -22.32 48.09 10.62
CA SER A 126 -23.60 47.67 11.20
C SER A 126 -24.74 48.02 10.27
N GLY A 127 -25.66 47.08 10.08
CA GLY A 127 -26.86 47.19 9.30
C GLY A 127 -28.13 46.81 10.09
N SER A 128 -29.19 46.57 9.34
CA SER A 128 -30.48 46.15 9.90
C SER A 128 -31.14 45.04 9.07
N ILE A 129 -30.37 44.34 8.26
CA ILE A 129 -30.88 43.24 7.43
C ILE A 129 -31.31 42.10 8.35
N ASN A 130 -32.58 41.71 8.20
CA ASN A 130 -33.11 40.54 8.93
C ASN A 130 -33.04 39.33 8.00
N MET A 131 -31.99 38.54 8.14
CA MET A 131 -31.75 37.37 7.33
C MET A 131 -32.56 36.17 7.83
N SER A 132 -32.84 35.26 6.93
CA SER A 132 -33.45 33.97 7.31
C SER A 132 -32.40 33.05 7.96
N GLY A 133 -32.75 32.44 9.11
CA GLY A 133 -31.89 31.43 9.76
C GLY A 133 -31.73 30.12 9.02
N THR A 134 -32.40 29.92 7.87
CA THR A 134 -32.38 28.64 7.17
C THR A 134 -31.98 28.70 5.72
N SER A 135 -32.31 29.78 5.01
CA SER A 135 -32.08 29.91 3.55
C SER A 135 -32.16 31.37 3.07
N GLY A 136 -31.31 31.76 2.14
CA GLY A 136 -31.27 33.09 1.57
C GLY A 136 -30.05 33.30 0.68
N THR A 137 -29.89 34.50 0.11
CA THR A 137 -28.70 34.84 -0.68
C THR A 137 -28.09 36.16 -0.18
N VAL A 138 -26.79 36.13 0.05
CA VAL A 138 -25.96 37.28 0.37
C VAL A 138 -25.05 37.58 -0.84
N ALA A 139 -24.90 38.85 -1.19
CA ALA A 139 -23.96 39.31 -2.20
C ALA A 139 -23.00 40.36 -1.61
N LEU A 140 -21.74 40.29 -1.96
CA LEU A 140 -20.77 41.38 -1.81
C LEU A 140 -20.75 42.17 -3.11
N VAL A 141 -20.98 43.49 -3.02
CA VAL A 141 -21.17 44.34 -4.18
C VAL A 141 -20.23 45.55 -4.09
N ASP A 142 -19.56 45.92 -5.18
CA ASP A 142 -18.54 46.98 -5.24
C ASP A 142 -19.13 48.41 -5.24
N ASN A 143 -20.43 48.51 -5.07
CA ASN A 143 -21.14 49.77 -4.87
C ASN A 143 -22.27 49.64 -3.82
N SER A 144 -22.99 50.69 -3.53
CA SER A 144 -24.09 50.69 -2.55
C SER A 144 -25.50 50.82 -3.18
N THR A 145 -25.64 50.59 -4.49
CA THR A 145 -26.93 50.55 -5.17
C THR A 145 -27.56 49.16 -5.02
N ALA A 146 -28.83 49.10 -4.66
CA ALA A 146 -29.50 47.80 -4.52
C ALA A 146 -29.55 47.05 -5.85
N LEU A 147 -29.12 45.78 -5.84
CA LEU A 147 -29.20 44.88 -6.98
C LEU A 147 -30.65 44.71 -7.48
N THR A 148 -30.77 44.45 -8.75
CA THR A 148 -32.08 44.22 -9.40
C THR A 148 -32.28 42.81 -9.91
N CYS A 149 -31.20 42.02 -10.04
CA CYS A 149 -31.23 40.63 -10.48
C CYS A 149 -32.05 39.74 -9.53
N LYS A 150 -32.74 38.73 -10.05
CA LYS A 150 -33.61 37.79 -9.29
C LYS A 150 -33.52 36.37 -9.74
N THR A 151 -32.61 36.09 -10.63
CA THR A 151 -32.26 34.69 -11.03
C THR A 151 -30.74 34.53 -10.94
N ALA A 152 -30.27 33.29 -10.75
CA ALA A 152 -28.83 33.02 -10.73
C ALA A 152 -28.13 33.52 -12.00
N ALA A 153 -28.75 33.33 -13.18
CA ALA A 153 -28.19 33.80 -14.46
C ALA A 153 -28.09 35.31 -14.57
N ASP A 154 -29.09 36.05 -14.07
CA ASP A 154 -29.07 37.54 -14.11
C ASP A 154 -28.04 38.10 -13.12
N CYS A 155 -27.91 37.48 -11.93
CA CYS A 155 -26.90 37.90 -10.93
C CYS A 155 -25.49 37.55 -11.38
N ALA A 156 -25.26 36.39 -11.99
CA ALA A 156 -23.96 36.01 -12.54
C ALA A 156 -23.51 36.90 -13.72
N ALA A 157 -24.42 37.64 -14.35
CA ALA A 157 -24.13 38.58 -15.42
C ALA A 157 -23.92 40.02 -14.89
N ASP A 158 -24.14 40.29 -13.61
CA ASP A 158 -24.01 41.60 -12.98
C ASP A 158 -22.58 41.81 -12.51
N SER A 159 -21.86 42.70 -13.18
CA SER A 159 -20.43 42.97 -12.92
C SER A 159 -20.14 43.69 -11.61
N ASP A 160 -21.18 44.20 -10.94
CA ASP A 160 -21.05 44.90 -9.66
C ASP A 160 -20.97 43.88 -8.48
N ILE A 161 -21.35 42.63 -8.72
CA ILE A 161 -21.24 41.53 -7.74
C ILE A 161 -19.79 41.03 -7.70
N VAL A 162 -19.20 41.08 -6.52
CA VAL A 162 -17.81 40.59 -6.26
C VAL A 162 -17.79 39.15 -5.79
N ASP A 163 -18.76 38.73 -4.95
CA ASP A 163 -18.96 37.39 -4.45
C ASP A 163 -20.45 37.18 -4.09
N LEU A 164 -20.97 35.98 -4.26
CA LEU A 164 -22.37 35.69 -4.05
C LEU A 164 -22.56 34.32 -3.37
N VAL A 165 -23.26 34.30 -2.24
CA VAL A 165 -23.48 33.11 -1.43
C VAL A 165 -24.96 32.83 -1.24
N GLY A 166 -25.48 31.86 -1.96
CA GLY A 166 -26.82 31.29 -1.72
C GLY A 166 -26.73 30.09 -0.77
N TYR A 167 -27.55 30.07 0.27
CA TYR A 167 -27.56 29.00 1.26
C TYR A 167 -28.97 28.41 1.47
N GLY A 168 -28.99 27.12 1.83
CA GLY A 168 -30.21 26.36 2.14
C GLY A 168 -31.00 25.97 0.90
N THR A 169 -32.03 26.70 0.50
CA THR A 169 -32.82 26.40 -0.70
C THR A 169 -32.88 27.65 -1.61
N ALA A 170 -31.77 28.38 -1.66
CA ALA A 170 -31.68 29.60 -2.43
C ALA A 170 -31.65 29.32 -3.93
N VAL A 171 -32.55 29.96 -4.69
CA VAL A 171 -32.60 29.86 -6.16
C VAL A 171 -31.53 30.71 -6.84
N ILE A 172 -30.87 31.62 -6.08
CA ILE A 172 -29.76 32.45 -6.53
C ILE A 172 -28.54 32.02 -5.73
N HIS A 173 -27.63 31.31 -6.39
CA HIS A 173 -26.37 30.80 -5.83
C HIS A 173 -25.32 30.61 -6.94
N GLU A 174 -24.07 30.52 -6.61
CA GLU A 174 -23.00 30.18 -7.53
C GLU A 174 -22.87 28.69 -7.66
N GLY A 175 -22.54 28.23 -8.87
CA GLY A 175 -22.26 26.86 -9.16
C GLY A 175 -23.48 25.93 -9.28
N SER A 176 -23.27 24.66 -9.03
CA SER A 176 -24.27 23.62 -9.25
C SER A 176 -25.20 23.36 -8.05
N ALA A 177 -24.86 23.88 -6.88
CA ALA A 177 -25.64 23.76 -5.64
C ALA A 177 -25.40 24.97 -4.71
N ASP A 178 -26.41 25.28 -3.89
CA ASP A 178 -26.35 26.22 -2.79
C ASP A 178 -25.47 25.73 -1.63
N ALA A 179 -24.98 26.64 -0.80
CA ALA A 179 -24.34 26.31 0.47
C ALA A 179 -25.34 25.57 1.40
N PRO A 180 -24.85 24.81 2.39
CA PRO A 180 -25.74 24.01 3.24
C PRO A 180 -26.84 24.79 3.91
N GLY A 181 -27.98 24.13 4.17
CA GLY A 181 -29.08 24.70 4.95
C GLY A 181 -28.65 24.98 6.39
N LEU A 182 -29.05 26.13 6.94
CA LEU A 182 -28.65 26.61 8.25
C LEU A 182 -29.75 26.39 9.30
N SER A 183 -29.43 26.80 10.53
CA SER A 183 -30.34 26.80 11.67
C SER A 183 -30.03 28.00 12.58
N ASN A 184 -30.83 28.18 13.65
CA ASN A 184 -30.56 29.24 14.60
C ASN A 184 -29.25 29.06 15.40
N THR A 185 -28.55 27.92 15.22
CA THR A 185 -27.30 27.63 15.93
C THR A 185 -26.15 27.34 14.96
N THR A 186 -26.35 27.48 13.63
CA THR A 186 -25.34 27.25 12.61
C THR A 186 -25.28 28.38 11.60
N SER A 187 -24.08 28.71 11.12
CA SER A 187 -23.74 29.64 10.05
C SER A 187 -23.21 28.87 8.82
N ALA A 188 -23.26 29.47 7.64
CA ALA A 188 -22.51 29.05 6.47
C ALA A 188 -21.08 29.61 6.59
N GLN A 189 -20.09 28.77 6.70
CA GLN A 189 -18.69 29.12 6.83
C GLN A 189 -17.93 28.67 5.60
N ARG A 190 -17.14 29.55 4.98
CA ARG A 190 -16.30 29.25 3.84
C ARG A 190 -15.16 28.31 4.30
N ILE A 191 -14.94 27.22 3.62
CA ILE A 191 -13.94 26.18 4.00
C ILE A 191 -12.51 26.67 3.79
N THR A 192 -12.28 27.47 2.73
CA THR A 192 -11.01 28.16 2.45
C THR A 192 -11.30 29.56 1.96
N THR A 193 -10.31 30.47 1.96
CA THR A 193 -10.46 31.81 1.38
C THR A 193 -10.52 31.83 -0.16
N ALA A 194 -10.28 30.67 -0.80
CA ALA A 194 -10.44 30.53 -2.25
C ALA A 194 -11.93 30.54 -2.59
N ASP A 195 -12.30 31.38 -3.54
CA ASP A 195 -13.61 31.38 -4.17
C ASP A 195 -13.51 30.56 -5.45
N THR A 196 -14.33 29.48 -5.54
CA THR A 196 -14.35 28.61 -6.72
C THR A 196 -15.64 28.76 -7.53
N ASP A 197 -16.43 29.79 -7.24
CA ASP A 197 -17.78 29.99 -7.81
C ASP A 197 -18.68 28.73 -7.63
N GLN A 198 -18.57 28.05 -6.49
CA GLN A 198 -19.30 26.79 -6.19
C GLN A 198 -19.76 26.81 -4.72
N ASN A 199 -20.87 27.46 -4.39
CA ASN A 199 -21.32 27.63 -3.00
C ASN A 199 -21.48 26.27 -2.26
N GLY A 200 -21.93 25.20 -2.96
CA GLY A 200 -22.12 23.88 -2.36
C GLY A 200 -20.82 23.18 -1.91
N THR A 201 -19.65 23.54 -2.46
CA THR A 201 -18.34 23.01 -2.09
C THR A 201 -17.50 23.99 -1.30
N ASP A 202 -17.74 25.30 -1.45
CA ASP A 202 -16.97 26.34 -0.78
C ASP A 202 -17.40 26.53 0.68
N PHE A 203 -18.61 26.12 1.06
CA PHE A 203 -19.17 26.35 2.38
C PHE A 203 -19.56 25.07 3.14
N THR A 204 -19.44 25.15 4.46
CA THR A 204 -19.94 24.13 5.41
C THR A 204 -20.84 24.80 6.46
N ALA A 205 -21.76 24.02 7.06
CA ALA A 205 -22.58 24.50 8.17
C ALA A 205 -21.91 24.14 9.51
N ALA A 206 -21.59 25.15 10.31
CA ALA A 206 -20.97 24.98 11.63
C ALA A 206 -21.50 25.98 12.66
N ALA A 207 -21.08 25.86 13.93
CA ALA A 207 -21.41 26.84 14.96
C ALA A 207 -20.84 28.24 14.57
N PRO A 208 -21.60 29.34 14.71
CA PRO A 208 -21.15 30.64 14.29
C PRO A 208 -19.90 31.12 15.04
N THR A 209 -18.95 31.72 14.28
CA THR A 209 -17.63 32.16 14.77
C THR A 209 -17.31 33.62 14.46
N PRO A 210 -18.18 34.60 14.75
CA PRO A 210 -18.03 35.99 14.34
C PRO A 210 -16.73 36.61 14.86
N GLY A 211 -15.91 37.11 13.98
CA GLY A 211 -14.62 37.76 14.26
C GLY A 211 -13.49 36.79 14.53
N ALA A 212 -13.73 35.51 14.34
CA ALA A 212 -12.70 34.48 14.41
C ALA A 212 -12.50 33.82 13.04
N PRO A 213 -11.26 33.50 12.64
CA PRO A 213 -11.01 32.79 11.38
C PRO A 213 -11.81 31.48 11.37
N THR A 214 -12.61 31.28 10.32
CA THR A 214 -13.23 30.00 10.06
C THR A 214 -12.13 28.99 9.74
N ALA A 215 -12.35 27.70 10.11
CA ALA A 215 -11.40 26.64 9.81
C ALA A 215 -11.12 26.61 8.31
N GLY A 216 -10.01 27.21 7.86
CA GLY A 216 -9.59 27.34 6.46
C GLY A 216 -9.21 28.76 6.02
N THR A 217 -9.50 29.83 6.76
CA THR A 217 -9.04 31.16 6.42
C THR A 217 -7.68 31.45 7.05
N GLY A 218 -6.61 31.01 6.41
CA GLY A 218 -5.25 31.35 6.75
C GLY A 218 -4.93 32.83 6.47
N GLY A 219 -4.95 33.66 7.48
CA GLY A 219 -4.51 35.06 7.40
C GLY A 219 -4.37 35.67 8.78
N GLY A 220 -3.23 35.61 9.36
CA GLY A 220 -2.61 36.32 10.46
C GLY A 220 -3.46 37.19 11.38
N GLY A 221 -3.83 36.68 12.54
CA GLY A 221 -4.33 37.45 13.66
C GLY A 221 -4.37 36.57 14.92
N GLY A 222 -3.22 36.44 15.63
CA GLY A 222 -2.96 35.50 16.70
C GLY A 222 -4.00 35.49 17.80
N GLY A 223 -4.75 34.41 17.89
CA GLY A 223 -5.08 33.80 19.17
C GLY A 223 -3.93 32.87 19.53
N GLY A 224 -2.73 33.40 19.73
CA GLY A 224 -1.55 32.64 20.08
C GLY A 224 -1.73 32.01 21.44
N GLY A 225 -2.13 30.72 21.49
CA GLY A 225 -1.71 29.88 22.56
C GLY A 225 -0.19 29.97 22.60
N THR A 226 0.39 30.18 23.78
CA THR A 226 1.83 30.11 23.96
C THR A 226 2.22 28.66 23.68
N PRO A 227 3.28 28.39 22.87
CA PRO A 227 3.86 27.06 22.75
C PRO A 227 4.03 26.41 24.12
N GLY A 228 3.74 25.11 24.21
CA GLY A 228 3.95 24.32 25.40
C GLY A 228 5.45 24.21 25.73
N PRO A 229 5.77 23.60 26.87
CA PRO A 229 7.14 23.49 27.32
C PRO A 229 7.97 22.44 26.56
N LEU A 230 7.32 21.60 25.75
CA LEU A 230 7.97 20.50 25.03
C LEU A 230 7.97 20.76 23.53
N ALA A 231 9.14 20.57 22.91
CA ALA A 231 9.30 20.48 21.47
C ALA A 231 9.09 19.04 21.00
N ILE A 232 9.05 18.81 19.69
CA ILE A 232 8.84 17.47 19.12
C ILE A 232 9.99 16.54 19.52
N HIS A 233 11.25 17.00 19.48
CA HIS A 233 12.41 16.19 19.86
C HIS A 233 12.40 15.78 21.35
N ASP A 234 11.78 16.56 22.24
CA ASP A 234 11.58 16.17 23.65
C ASP A 234 10.58 15.02 23.79
N ILE A 235 9.63 14.93 22.85
CA ILE A 235 8.62 13.86 22.80
C ILE A 235 9.22 12.61 22.16
N GLN A 236 9.91 12.74 21.07
CA GLN A 236 10.59 11.64 20.38
C GLN A 236 11.70 11.03 21.27
N GLY A 237 12.55 11.85 21.86
CA GLY A 237 13.68 11.39 22.66
C GLY A 237 14.83 10.81 21.82
N THR A 238 15.75 10.10 22.48
CA THR A 238 16.94 9.47 21.89
C THR A 238 16.87 7.94 21.83
N GLY A 239 15.68 7.39 21.90
CA GLY A 239 15.38 5.96 21.83
C GLY A 239 14.16 5.72 20.96
N PHE A 240 13.93 4.47 20.59
CA PHE A 240 12.75 4.06 19.83
C PHE A 240 11.43 4.24 20.58
N LEU A 241 11.47 4.41 21.90
CA LEU A 241 10.30 4.62 22.74
C LEU A 241 10.36 6.04 23.31
N SER A 242 9.24 6.73 23.23
CA SER A 242 9.09 8.10 23.71
C SER A 242 9.27 8.20 25.23
N PRO A 243 10.10 9.12 25.73
CA PRO A 243 10.16 9.41 27.16
C PRO A 243 8.86 10.03 27.71
N GLN A 244 7.95 10.47 26.81
CA GLN A 244 6.66 11.05 27.14
C GLN A 244 5.50 10.07 26.94
N ALA A 245 5.76 8.80 26.57
CA ALA A 245 4.70 7.81 26.34
C ALA A 245 3.72 7.73 27.53
N GLY A 246 2.43 7.80 27.24
CA GLY A 246 1.36 7.79 28.25
C GLY A 246 1.02 9.17 28.86
N ASN A 247 1.87 10.18 28.68
CA ASN A 247 1.64 11.55 29.16
C ASN A 247 0.77 12.35 28.18
N THR A 248 0.13 13.38 28.70
CA THR A 248 -0.58 14.38 27.89
C THR A 248 0.34 15.57 27.67
N VAL A 249 0.49 15.97 26.40
CA VAL A 249 1.22 17.17 25.99
C VAL A 249 0.23 18.26 25.57
N THR A 250 0.65 19.52 25.71
CA THR A 250 -0.19 20.67 25.37
C THR A 250 0.57 21.64 24.50
N ASN A 251 -0.10 22.14 23.44
CA ASN A 251 0.42 23.19 22.56
C ASN A 251 1.82 22.88 21.98
N VAL A 252 2.07 21.66 21.54
CA VAL A 252 3.31 21.27 20.85
C VAL A 252 3.37 21.99 19.51
N PRO A 253 4.36 22.84 19.26
CA PRO A 253 4.44 23.59 18.00
C PRO A 253 4.99 22.73 16.85
N GLY A 254 4.55 23.00 15.63
CA GLY A 254 5.11 22.41 14.42
C GLY A 254 4.46 22.95 13.15
N ILE A 255 5.10 22.68 12.01
CA ILE A 255 4.54 22.95 10.67
C ILE A 255 3.99 21.63 10.13
N VAL A 256 2.75 21.64 9.65
CA VAL A 256 2.15 20.48 8.99
C VAL A 256 2.89 20.21 7.69
N THR A 257 3.45 19.00 7.55
CA THR A 257 4.25 18.60 6.40
C THR A 257 3.54 17.63 5.45
N GLY A 258 2.51 16.94 5.94
CA GLY A 258 1.69 16.01 5.16
C GLY A 258 0.40 15.66 5.87
N VAL A 259 -0.61 15.24 5.12
CA VAL A 259 -1.93 14.84 5.62
C VAL A 259 -2.30 13.47 5.05
N ARG A 260 -2.74 12.56 5.90
CA ARG A 260 -3.30 11.25 5.55
C ARG A 260 -4.79 11.24 5.85
N ALA A 261 -5.61 11.49 4.82
CA ALA A 261 -7.07 11.54 4.94
C ALA A 261 -7.75 10.19 4.59
N VAL A 262 -7.00 9.24 4.05
CA VAL A 262 -7.48 7.92 3.59
C VAL A 262 -7.04 6.80 4.52
N GLY A 263 -7.66 5.63 4.40
CA GLY A 263 -7.32 4.46 5.22
C GLY A 263 -7.85 4.54 6.66
N SER A 264 -7.34 3.68 7.53
CA SER A 264 -7.75 3.56 8.94
C SER A 264 -6.97 4.48 9.88
N SER A 265 -5.69 4.74 9.60
CA SER A 265 -4.80 5.58 10.42
C SER A 265 -4.79 7.01 9.90
N LYS A 266 -5.91 7.71 10.06
CA LYS A 266 -6.06 9.10 9.60
C LYS A 266 -5.38 10.06 10.57
N GLY A 267 -4.64 11.01 10.02
CA GLY A 267 -3.87 11.98 10.78
C GLY A 267 -3.02 12.86 9.88
N TYR A 268 -2.05 13.53 10.46
CA TYR A 268 -1.13 14.40 9.75
C TYR A 268 0.24 14.41 10.45
N TRP A 269 1.27 14.79 9.73
CA TRP A 269 2.61 14.94 10.30
C TRP A 269 2.91 16.42 10.54
N ILE A 270 3.54 16.71 11.67
CA ILE A 270 4.11 18.04 11.97
C ILE A 270 5.62 17.91 12.16
N GLN A 271 6.33 18.95 11.81
CA GLN A 271 7.79 19.04 11.98
C GLN A 271 8.17 20.39 12.56
N ASP A 272 9.11 20.40 13.53
CA ASP A 272 9.70 21.63 14.07
C ASP A 272 10.62 22.25 13.00
N PRO A 273 10.43 23.53 12.63
CA PRO A 273 11.30 24.21 11.69
C PRO A 273 12.69 24.57 12.30
N SER A 274 12.87 24.37 13.61
CA SER A 274 14.05 24.79 14.37
C SER A 274 14.69 23.60 15.08
N PRO A 275 15.44 22.71 14.39
CA PRO A 275 15.98 21.47 14.93
C PRO A 275 16.95 21.72 16.08
N ASP A 276 17.02 20.78 17.06
CA ASP A 276 17.89 20.86 18.22
C ASP A 276 19.37 20.55 17.92
N SER A 277 19.71 20.12 16.73
CA SER A 277 21.04 19.67 16.29
C SER A 277 21.51 18.33 16.85
N ASN A 278 20.68 17.59 17.58
CA ASN A 278 20.98 16.24 18.02
C ASN A 278 20.57 15.22 16.93
N PRO A 279 21.49 14.49 16.31
CA PRO A 279 21.15 13.57 15.22
C PRO A 279 20.38 12.31 15.70
N ALA A 280 20.22 12.11 16.99
CA ALA A 280 19.51 10.97 17.57
C ALA A 280 18.06 11.28 17.99
N THR A 281 17.59 12.53 17.76
CA THR A 281 16.22 12.96 18.02
C THR A 281 15.53 13.34 16.73
N SER A 282 14.27 12.95 16.54
CA SER A 282 13.47 13.42 15.41
C SER A 282 12.80 14.76 15.73
N GLU A 283 12.73 15.61 14.71
CA GLU A 283 11.96 16.87 14.71
C GLU A 283 10.55 16.68 14.11
N GLY A 284 10.19 15.48 13.69
CA GLY A 284 8.89 15.12 13.11
C GLY A 284 8.07 14.24 14.04
N ILE A 285 6.74 14.31 13.95
CA ILE A 285 5.85 13.42 14.67
C ILE A 285 4.51 13.26 13.95
N PHE A 286 3.93 12.06 14.01
CA PHE A 286 2.58 11.81 13.52
C PHE A 286 1.53 12.25 14.56
N VAL A 287 0.46 12.89 14.10
CA VAL A 287 -0.68 13.29 14.91
C VAL A 287 -1.89 12.49 14.48
N PHE A 288 -2.29 11.52 15.28
CA PHE A 288 -3.45 10.66 14.99
C PHE A 288 -4.75 11.37 15.32
N THR A 289 -5.70 11.42 14.37
CA THR A 289 -7.00 12.08 14.52
C THR A 289 -8.20 11.13 14.47
N GLY A 290 -8.02 9.92 13.89
CA GLY A 290 -9.08 8.93 13.66
C GLY A 290 -10.14 9.35 12.61
N SER A 291 -10.15 10.60 12.20
CA SER A 291 -10.99 11.17 11.14
C SER A 291 -10.14 12.02 10.20
N ALA A 292 -10.69 12.42 9.05
CA ALA A 292 -9.97 13.31 8.12
C ALA A 292 -9.53 14.59 8.85
N PRO A 293 -8.22 14.94 8.82
CA PRO A 293 -7.72 16.15 9.48
C PRO A 293 -8.31 17.43 8.89
N ALA A 294 -8.42 18.46 9.75
CA ALA A 294 -8.87 19.79 9.35
C ALA A 294 -7.71 20.78 9.15
N VAL A 295 -6.49 20.27 8.99
CA VAL A 295 -5.27 21.06 8.76
C VAL A 295 -4.70 20.74 7.38
N ALA A 296 -3.87 21.65 6.86
CA ALA A 296 -3.23 21.51 5.55
C ALA A 296 -1.70 21.67 5.64
N PRO A 297 -0.93 21.11 4.69
CA PRO A 297 0.51 21.35 4.62
C PRO A 297 0.83 22.85 4.56
N GLY A 298 1.78 23.28 5.39
CA GLY A 298 2.13 24.69 5.57
C GLY A 298 1.36 25.40 6.70
N ASP A 299 0.46 24.72 7.39
CA ASP A 299 -0.12 25.26 8.63
C ASP A 299 0.90 25.17 9.77
N SER A 300 1.13 26.29 10.47
CA SER A 300 1.78 26.31 11.78
C SER A 300 0.73 26.01 12.84
N VAL A 301 0.94 24.95 13.60
CA VAL A 301 -0.05 24.44 14.56
C VAL A 301 0.51 24.34 15.96
N LEU A 302 -0.39 24.35 16.95
CA LEU A 302 -0.15 23.95 18.33
C LEU A 302 -1.04 22.74 18.62
N VAL A 303 -0.40 21.58 18.83
CA VAL A 303 -1.08 20.29 19.02
C VAL A 303 -1.13 19.93 20.50
N SER A 304 -2.29 19.49 20.98
CA SER A 304 -2.46 18.90 22.31
C SER A 304 -3.02 17.50 22.20
N GLY A 305 -2.49 16.58 23.01
CA GLY A 305 -2.92 15.20 22.92
C GLY A 305 -2.16 14.27 23.86
N LYS A 306 -2.47 12.99 23.79
CA LYS A 306 -1.79 11.96 24.53
C LYS A 306 -0.68 11.36 23.67
N VAL A 307 0.54 11.35 24.19
CA VAL A 307 1.66 10.65 23.54
C VAL A 307 1.52 9.15 23.73
N GLN A 308 1.77 8.40 22.69
CA GLN A 308 1.79 6.94 22.75
C GLN A 308 2.81 6.35 21.78
N ASP A 309 3.44 5.26 22.21
CA ASP A 309 4.21 4.38 21.34
C ASP A 309 3.20 3.38 20.74
N PHE A 310 2.73 3.68 19.55
CA PHE A 310 1.71 2.88 18.86
C PHE A 310 2.38 1.73 18.11
N TYR A 311 1.97 0.49 18.40
CA TYR A 311 2.41 -0.68 17.65
C TYR A 311 1.38 -1.04 16.59
N PRO A 312 1.72 -0.99 15.30
CA PRO A 312 0.85 -1.51 14.25
C PRO A 312 0.78 -3.04 14.38
N LEU A 313 -0.38 -3.56 14.82
CA LEU A 313 -0.56 -4.97 15.14
C LEU A 313 -1.16 -5.75 13.96
N ALA A 314 -0.51 -6.85 13.58
CA ALA A 314 -1.12 -7.84 12.70
C ALA A 314 -2.26 -8.58 13.43
N SER A 315 -3.23 -9.09 12.68
CA SER A 315 -4.34 -9.86 13.25
C SER A 315 -3.84 -11.01 14.12
N GLY A 316 -4.38 -11.12 15.32
CA GLY A 316 -4.01 -12.14 16.31
C GLY A 316 -2.73 -11.84 17.10
N THR A 317 -2.07 -10.69 16.89
CA THR A 317 -0.91 -10.27 17.69
C THR A 317 -1.30 -9.24 18.75
N THR A 318 -0.45 -9.11 19.77
CA THR A 318 -0.53 -8.12 20.83
C THR A 318 0.80 -7.35 20.91
N VAL A 319 0.85 -6.26 21.66
CA VAL A 319 2.11 -5.52 21.92
C VAL A 319 3.21 -6.45 22.47
N ALA A 320 2.85 -7.45 23.27
CA ALA A 320 3.82 -8.39 23.83
C ALA A 320 4.34 -9.43 22.80
N THR A 321 3.57 -9.72 21.76
CA THR A 321 3.88 -10.79 20.79
C THR A 321 4.24 -10.28 19.39
N THR A 322 3.98 -9.01 19.08
CA THR A 322 4.36 -8.43 17.78
C THR A 322 5.87 -8.34 17.62
N SER A 323 6.36 -8.53 16.41
CA SER A 323 7.74 -8.22 16.03
C SER A 323 7.91 -6.80 15.45
N ASN A 324 6.82 -6.05 15.27
CA ASN A 324 6.89 -4.71 14.68
C ASN A 324 7.51 -3.70 15.64
N LEU A 325 8.14 -2.65 15.09
CA LEU A 325 8.53 -1.46 15.83
C LEU A 325 7.29 -0.64 16.24
N SER A 326 7.45 0.20 17.24
CA SER A 326 6.48 1.23 17.59
C SER A 326 6.62 2.46 16.69
N ILE A 327 5.59 3.29 16.68
CA ILE A 327 5.57 4.63 16.11
C ILE A 327 5.28 5.58 17.27
N THR A 328 6.11 6.62 17.45
CA THR A 328 5.79 7.67 18.42
C THR A 328 4.77 8.63 17.81
N GLU A 329 3.55 8.67 18.40
CA GLU A 329 2.47 9.52 17.89
C GLU A 329 1.77 10.31 19.00
N VAL A 330 1.08 11.39 18.59
CA VAL A 330 0.18 12.15 19.47
C VAL A 330 -1.27 11.85 19.09
N GLY A 331 -2.01 11.16 19.96
CA GLY A 331 -3.46 11.04 19.85
C GLY A 331 -4.12 12.41 20.13
N GLN A 332 -4.55 13.11 19.07
CA GLN A 332 -5.00 14.48 19.16
C GLN A 332 -6.24 14.65 20.05
N THR A 333 -6.18 15.58 20.98
CA THR A 333 -7.36 16.06 21.74
C THR A 333 -7.72 17.51 21.39
N GLY A 334 -6.78 18.26 20.81
CA GLY A 334 -7.00 19.62 20.34
C GLY A 334 -5.87 20.08 19.41
N VAL A 335 -6.22 20.95 18.47
CA VAL A 335 -5.28 21.63 17.58
C VAL A 335 -5.69 23.08 17.41
N SER A 336 -4.70 23.98 17.39
CA SER A 336 -4.91 25.38 17.03
C SER A 336 -4.00 25.72 15.86
N VAL A 337 -4.55 26.22 14.77
CA VAL A 337 -3.77 26.76 13.64
C VAL A 337 -3.34 28.18 14.01
N VAL A 338 -2.04 28.40 14.04
CA VAL A 338 -1.42 29.71 14.37
C VAL A 338 -1.32 30.58 13.12
N SER A 339 -0.88 29.98 12.01
CA SER A 339 -0.82 30.63 10.69
C SER A 339 -0.79 29.56 9.61
N SER A 340 -1.12 29.93 8.37
CA SER A 340 -1.12 29.04 7.20
C SER A 340 -0.19 29.57 6.11
N GLY A 341 0.10 28.71 5.11
CA GLY A 341 0.97 29.06 3.98
C GLY A 341 2.43 29.26 4.38
N ASN A 342 2.86 28.69 5.51
CA ASN A 342 4.26 28.72 5.92
C ASN A 342 5.11 27.84 4.99
N ALA A 343 6.37 28.23 4.82
CA ALA A 343 7.33 27.37 4.11
C ALA A 343 7.48 26.05 4.85
N LEU A 344 7.41 24.95 4.10
CA LEU A 344 7.68 23.63 4.66
C LEU A 344 9.15 23.50 5.05
N PRO A 345 9.48 22.78 6.14
CA PRO A 345 10.87 22.42 6.45
C PRO A 345 11.54 21.78 5.24
N ALA A 346 12.82 22.09 5.02
CA ALA A 346 13.59 21.46 3.94
C ALA A 346 13.63 19.94 4.13
N PRO A 347 13.43 19.13 3.08
CA PRO A 347 13.50 17.68 3.22
C PRO A 347 14.94 17.22 3.45
N ILE A 348 15.08 16.10 4.17
CA ILE A 348 16.35 15.38 4.27
C ILE A 348 16.48 14.54 3.00
N VAL A 349 17.56 14.77 2.23
CA VAL A 349 17.82 13.98 1.01
C VAL A 349 18.41 12.64 1.39
N LEU A 350 17.69 11.56 1.10
CA LEU A 350 18.12 10.19 1.33
C LEU A 350 18.91 9.68 0.12
N GLY A 351 20.09 9.10 0.38
CA GLY A 351 20.94 8.59 -0.68
C GLY A 351 22.07 7.70 -0.16
N PRO A 352 22.99 7.29 -1.04
CA PRO A 352 24.08 6.37 -0.67
C PRO A 352 24.97 6.88 0.47
N ASP A 353 25.14 8.20 0.56
CA ASP A 353 26.03 8.83 1.54
C ASP A 353 25.32 9.18 2.86
N THR A 354 23.99 9.21 2.89
CA THR A 354 23.20 9.58 4.07
C THR A 354 22.66 8.37 4.83
N VAL A 355 22.19 7.34 4.11
CA VAL A 355 21.67 6.12 4.73
C VAL A 355 22.83 5.16 5.04
N PRO A 356 22.98 4.61 6.27
CA PRO A 356 24.02 3.64 6.61
C PRO A 356 24.00 2.40 5.71
N SER A 357 25.15 1.75 5.54
CA SER A 357 25.28 0.56 4.70
C SER A 357 24.73 -0.73 5.35
N THR A 358 24.71 -0.77 6.69
CA THR A 358 24.11 -1.86 7.47
C THR A 358 22.62 -1.58 7.65
N TYR A 359 21.76 -2.57 7.39
CA TYR A 359 20.32 -2.40 7.58
C TYR A 359 19.93 -2.34 9.05
N ALA A 360 20.32 -3.35 9.82
CA ALA A 360 20.02 -3.47 11.25
C ALA A 360 21.27 -3.92 12.02
N PRO A 361 21.42 -3.58 13.32
CA PRO A 361 22.51 -4.09 14.14
C PRO A 361 22.28 -5.56 14.49
N ASP A 362 23.36 -6.34 14.65
CA ASP A 362 23.29 -7.67 15.27
C ASP A 362 23.18 -7.52 16.79
N LEU A 363 22.01 -7.84 17.34
CA LEU A 363 21.74 -7.85 18.78
C LEU A 363 21.51 -9.27 19.32
N GLY A 364 21.88 -10.29 18.54
CA GLY A 364 21.66 -11.70 18.92
C GLY A 364 20.19 -12.06 19.09
N GLY A 365 19.29 -11.40 18.37
CA GLY A 365 17.82 -11.52 18.50
C GLY A 365 17.22 -10.63 19.58
N GLY A 366 17.99 -9.71 20.16
CA GLY A 366 17.53 -8.73 21.15
C GLY A 366 16.65 -7.63 20.56
N ASN A 367 15.87 -6.97 21.42
CA ASN A 367 14.99 -5.88 21.03
C ASN A 367 15.76 -4.58 20.85
N ILE A 368 15.76 -4.02 19.61
CA ILE A 368 16.42 -2.76 19.27
C ILE A 368 15.83 -1.56 20.04
N GLU A 369 14.53 -1.60 20.38
CA GLU A 369 13.86 -0.54 21.15
C GLU A 369 14.44 -0.37 22.57
N SER A 370 15.18 -1.36 23.06
CA SER A 370 15.89 -1.27 24.33
C SER A 370 17.28 -0.63 24.24
N THR A 371 17.68 -0.19 23.05
CA THR A 371 18.99 0.42 22.81
C THR A 371 18.87 1.90 22.43
N PRO A 372 19.85 2.76 22.79
CA PRO A 372 19.85 4.13 22.30
C PRO A 372 19.99 4.18 20.78
N ILE A 373 19.31 5.14 20.15
CA ILE A 373 19.43 5.41 18.72
C ILE A 373 20.85 5.85 18.40
N GLN A 374 21.44 5.23 17.37
CA GLN A 374 22.74 5.60 16.82
C GLN A 374 22.61 5.70 15.28
N PRO A 375 22.27 6.88 14.73
CA PRO A 375 21.91 7.04 13.31
C PRO A 375 22.98 6.57 12.32
N SER A 376 24.25 6.52 12.72
CA SER A 376 25.35 6.02 11.89
C SER A 376 25.55 4.51 11.97
N ARG A 377 24.88 3.80 12.89
CA ARG A 377 25.04 2.36 13.14
C ARG A 377 24.33 1.52 12.07
N SER A 378 23.08 1.86 11.78
CA SER A 378 22.24 1.10 10.86
C SER A 378 21.14 1.97 10.25
N ALA A 379 20.54 1.49 9.16
CA ALA A 379 19.42 2.16 8.51
C ALA A 379 18.18 2.24 9.43
N LEU A 380 17.90 1.21 10.25
CA LEU A 380 16.79 1.26 11.20
C LEU A 380 16.99 2.37 12.23
N ASP A 381 18.20 2.52 12.81
CA ASP A 381 18.50 3.62 13.74
C ASP A 381 18.40 4.99 13.04
N TYR A 382 18.83 5.06 11.78
CA TYR A 382 18.80 6.30 11.02
C TYR A 382 17.35 6.72 10.72
N TYR A 383 16.53 5.80 10.25
CA TYR A 383 15.13 6.09 9.94
C TYR A 383 14.33 6.46 11.19
N GLU A 384 14.59 5.81 12.32
CA GLU A 384 13.99 6.18 13.59
C GLU A 384 14.35 7.61 14.00
N SER A 385 15.62 8.00 13.84
CA SER A 385 16.08 9.36 14.20
C SER A 385 15.47 10.48 13.35
N ILE A 386 14.74 10.14 12.29
CA ILE A 386 14.05 11.08 11.39
C ILE A 386 12.58 10.69 11.17
N GLU A 387 11.99 9.86 12.07
CA GLU A 387 10.58 9.48 12.01
C GLU A 387 9.67 10.72 12.01
N GLY A 388 8.69 10.76 11.14
CA GLY A 388 7.76 11.90 10.98
C GLY A 388 8.36 13.11 10.23
N MET A 389 9.67 13.14 9.99
CA MET A 389 10.32 14.24 9.26
C MET A 389 10.13 14.12 7.76
N ARG A 390 10.17 15.23 7.09
CA ARG A 390 10.09 15.34 5.64
C ARG A 390 11.39 14.88 5.00
N VAL A 391 11.29 13.86 4.13
CA VAL A 391 12.42 13.28 3.40
C VAL A 391 12.22 13.40 1.89
N GLU A 392 13.31 13.25 1.13
CA GLU A 392 13.33 13.32 -0.33
C GLU A 392 14.26 12.23 -0.90
N VAL A 393 13.82 11.58 -1.97
CA VAL A 393 14.65 10.70 -2.78
C VAL A 393 14.59 11.18 -4.23
N ASP A 394 15.73 11.55 -4.78
CA ASP A 394 15.87 12.00 -6.15
C ASP A 394 15.99 10.83 -7.12
N ASN A 395 15.23 10.87 -8.21
CA ASN A 395 15.24 9.87 -9.28
C ASN A 395 15.18 8.44 -8.72
N ALA A 396 14.24 8.21 -7.81
CA ALA A 396 14.09 6.98 -7.07
C ALA A 396 13.79 5.80 -8.02
N ARG A 397 14.73 4.82 -8.07
CA ARG A 397 14.51 3.59 -8.85
C ARG A 397 13.61 2.65 -8.07
N VAL A 398 12.58 2.14 -8.74
CA VAL A 398 11.67 1.13 -8.23
C VAL A 398 12.39 -0.22 -8.16
N VAL A 399 12.33 -0.88 -7.01
CA VAL A 399 12.93 -2.19 -6.74
C VAL A 399 11.89 -3.25 -6.40
N GLY A 400 10.68 -2.86 -6.00
CA GLY A 400 9.50 -3.71 -5.87
C GLY A 400 8.31 -3.07 -6.57
N PRO A 401 7.54 -3.80 -7.38
CA PRO A 401 6.47 -3.25 -8.21
C PRO A 401 5.29 -2.80 -7.36
N SER A 402 4.45 -1.90 -7.91
CA SER A 402 3.19 -1.53 -7.28
C SER A 402 2.30 -2.74 -7.04
N ASN A 403 1.77 -2.87 -5.84
CA ASN A 403 0.82 -3.91 -5.49
C ASN A 403 -0.64 -3.39 -5.44
N SER A 404 -1.59 -4.26 -5.10
CA SER A 404 -3.02 -3.92 -5.01
C SER A 404 -3.37 -2.97 -3.86
N PHE A 405 -2.41 -2.64 -2.98
CA PHE A 405 -2.56 -1.72 -1.85
C PHE A 405 -1.92 -0.35 -2.13
N ALA A 406 -1.47 -0.12 -3.37
CA ALA A 406 -0.74 1.07 -3.79
C ALA A 406 0.60 1.26 -3.04
N GLU A 407 1.21 0.17 -2.60
CA GLU A 407 2.56 0.12 -2.04
C GLU A 407 3.53 -0.19 -3.17
N GLN A 408 4.66 0.49 -3.23
CA GLN A 408 5.79 0.23 -4.11
C GLN A 408 7.09 0.46 -3.35
N TYR A 409 8.16 -0.19 -3.80
CA TYR A 409 9.45 -0.09 -3.11
C TYR A 409 10.48 0.56 -4.02
N ILE A 410 11.28 1.44 -3.44
CA ILE A 410 12.38 2.13 -4.11
C ILE A 410 13.71 1.83 -3.43
N THR A 411 14.79 2.23 -4.07
CA THR A 411 16.10 2.23 -3.41
C THR A 411 16.69 3.63 -3.34
N THR A 412 17.22 3.98 -2.17
CA THR A 412 18.08 5.16 -1.96
C THR A 412 19.52 4.91 -2.39
N LYS A 413 19.87 3.62 -2.70
CA LYS A 413 21.23 3.18 -3.06
C LYS A 413 21.21 2.38 -4.37
N PRO A 414 21.10 3.02 -5.54
CA PRO A 414 20.94 2.33 -6.82
C PRO A 414 22.03 1.31 -7.19
N GLY A 415 23.22 1.40 -6.58
CA GLY A 415 24.33 0.47 -6.81
C GLY A 415 24.41 -0.69 -5.80
N GLN A 416 23.58 -0.70 -4.75
CA GLN A 416 23.62 -1.74 -3.72
C GLN A 416 22.90 -3.01 -4.25
N ASP A 417 23.63 -4.13 -4.29
CA ASP A 417 23.11 -5.48 -4.59
C ASP A 417 22.12 -5.52 -5.79
N ALA A 418 22.40 -4.72 -6.83
CA ALA A 418 21.47 -4.53 -7.93
C ALA A 418 21.30 -5.81 -8.77
N SER A 419 20.04 -6.22 -9.02
CA SER A 419 19.72 -7.23 -10.01
C SER A 419 19.96 -6.71 -11.43
N TYR A 420 20.11 -7.63 -12.39
CA TYR A 420 20.36 -7.24 -13.80
C TYR A 420 19.16 -6.55 -14.48
N ARG A 421 17.97 -6.60 -13.86
CA ARG A 421 16.73 -6.00 -14.37
C ARG A 421 16.28 -4.77 -13.57
N GLY A 422 17.03 -4.39 -12.52
CA GLY A 422 16.79 -3.14 -11.79
C GLY A 422 16.27 -3.30 -10.36
N GLY A 423 16.03 -4.52 -9.89
CA GLY A 423 15.70 -4.83 -8.50
C GLY A 423 16.91 -4.73 -7.56
N THR A 424 16.73 -5.17 -6.33
CA THR A 424 17.78 -5.24 -5.30
C THR A 424 17.75 -6.60 -4.62
N LEU A 425 18.88 -7.31 -4.62
CA LEU A 425 18.98 -8.71 -4.22
C LEU A 425 19.18 -8.90 -2.71
N LEU A 426 18.59 -9.98 -2.17
CA LEU A 426 19.00 -10.55 -0.90
C LEU A 426 20.26 -11.40 -1.11
N THR A 427 21.38 -10.99 -0.50
CA THR A 427 22.69 -11.63 -0.69
C THR A 427 23.11 -12.55 0.47
N GLY A 428 22.30 -12.61 1.53
CA GLY A 428 22.49 -13.45 2.72
C GLY A 428 21.32 -13.33 3.68
N GLU A 429 21.19 -14.23 4.65
CA GLU A 429 20.03 -14.34 5.55
C GLU A 429 19.71 -13.05 6.31
N ASN A 430 20.73 -12.28 6.68
CA ASN A 430 20.58 -11.02 7.41
C ASN A 430 21.16 -9.84 6.62
N ALA A 431 21.18 -9.96 5.29
CA ALA A 431 21.75 -8.97 4.38
C ALA A 431 20.65 -8.15 3.67
N THR A 432 19.65 -7.74 4.42
CA THR A 432 18.60 -6.84 3.90
C THR A 432 19.22 -5.56 3.34
N PRO A 433 18.90 -5.18 2.08
CA PRO A 433 19.48 -3.98 1.47
C PRO A 433 19.08 -2.71 2.22
N SER A 434 20.05 -1.98 2.73
CA SER A 434 19.81 -0.81 3.58
C SER A 434 19.22 0.39 2.82
N GLY A 435 19.34 0.40 1.48
CA GLY A 435 18.74 1.43 0.63
C GLY A 435 17.27 1.21 0.30
N ARG A 436 16.70 0.05 0.61
CA ARG A 436 15.29 -0.26 0.35
C ARG A 436 14.36 0.59 1.23
N LEU A 437 13.33 1.16 0.64
CA LEU A 437 12.33 1.96 1.34
C LEU A 437 10.97 1.84 0.63
N GLU A 438 9.91 1.65 1.39
CA GLU A 438 8.55 1.66 0.85
C GLU A 438 8.13 3.10 0.50
N VAL A 439 7.29 3.29 -0.52
CA VAL A 439 6.65 4.55 -0.87
C VAL A 439 5.16 4.32 -1.03
N VAL A 440 4.36 5.14 -0.37
CA VAL A 440 2.90 5.15 -0.49
C VAL A 440 2.45 6.57 -0.77
N ALA A 441 1.68 6.80 -1.84
CA ALA A 441 1.14 8.12 -2.11
C ALA A 441 0.14 8.53 -1.02
N ALA A 442 0.29 9.72 -0.44
CA ALA A 442 -0.55 10.21 0.65
C ALA A 442 -2.04 10.37 0.27
N ASP A 443 -2.33 10.53 -1.01
CA ASP A 443 -3.68 10.59 -1.59
C ASP A 443 -4.26 9.21 -1.93
N GLY A 444 -3.48 8.13 -1.74
CA GLY A 444 -3.87 6.75 -2.03
C GLY A 444 -3.81 6.38 -3.52
N SER A 445 -3.22 7.22 -4.37
CA SER A 445 -3.04 6.90 -5.80
C SER A 445 -2.04 5.76 -5.99
N ASN A 446 -2.30 4.90 -7.00
CA ASN A 446 -1.41 3.81 -7.38
C ASN A 446 -0.80 4.09 -8.76
N PRO A 447 0.53 4.36 -8.84
CA PRO A 447 1.18 4.68 -10.10
C PRO A 447 1.34 3.49 -11.05
N GLY A 448 1.20 2.23 -10.57
CA GLY A 448 1.30 1.03 -11.39
C GLY A 448 2.69 0.80 -11.99
N VAL A 449 3.75 1.03 -11.20
CA VAL A 449 5.15 0.91 -11.63
C VAL A 449 5.68 -0.52 -11.52
N ASN A 450 6.64 -0.87 -12.37
CA ASN A 450 7.37 -2.14 -12.37
C ASN A 450 8.79 -1.96 -11.83
N VAL A 451 9.45 -3.06 -11.51
CA VAL A 451 10.88 -3.06 -11.16
C VAL A 451 11.71 -2.39 -12.26
N GLY A 452 12.64 -1.55 -11.86
CA GLY A 452 13.51 -0.80 -12.78
C GLY A 452 12.90 0.51 -13.33
N ASP A 453 11.60 0.76 -13.15
CA ASP A 453 11.02 2.08 -13.41
C ASP A 453 11.64 3.13 -12.47
N VAL A 454 11.56 4.39 -12.82
CA VAL A 454 12.14 5.49 -12.04
C VAL A 454 11.08 6.56 -11.79
N PHE A 455 10.95 7.01 -10.57
CA PHE A 455 10.28 8.26 -10.23
C PHE A 455 11.26 9.42 -10.49
N ALA A 456 11.24 9.98 -11.69
CA ALA A 456 12.15 11.06 -12.11
C ALA A 456 11.86 12.36 -11.39
N GLY A 457 12.90 13.03 -10.91
CA GLY A 457 12.81 14.18 -10.02
C GLY A 457 12.63 13.74 -8.56
N ALA A 458 12.13 14.64 -7.73
CA ALA A 458 11.99 14.42 -6.30
C ALA A 458 10.73 13.63 -5.94
N THR A 459 10.89 12.58 -5.14
CA THR A 459 9.81 11.92 -4.39
C THR A 459 9.93 12.38 -2.94
N VAL A 460 8.90 13.07 -2.43
CA VAL A 460 8.97 13.81 -1.16
C VAL A 460 7.77 13.50 -0.29
N GLY A 461 8.00 13.31 1.00
CA GLY A 461 6.94 13.15 2.01
C GLY A 461 7.48 12.94 3.41
N PRO A 462 6.63 12.91 4.43
CA PRO A 462 7.01 12.46 5.77
C PRO A 462 7.44 10.99 5.77
N LEU A 463 8.45 10.65 6.56
CA LEU A 463 8.85 9.27 6.84
C LEU A 463 7.98 8.72 7.96
N ASP A 464 7.45 7.52 7.80
CA ASP A 464 6.61 6.84 8.80
C ASP A 464 6.91 5.35 8.81
N TYR A 465 6.29 4.58 9.70
CA TYR A 465 6.51 3.14 9.80
C TYR A 465 5.20 2.36 9.65
N SER A 466 5.25 1.23 8.98
CA SER A 466 4.13 0.31 8.81
C SER A 466 4.51 -1.13 9.17
N GLN A 467 3.50 -1.94 9.55
CA GLN A 467 3.70 -3.38 9.76
C GLN A 467 3.94 -4.16 8.45
N PHE A 468 3.77 -3.53 7.29
CA PHE A 468 3.71 -4.20 6.00
C PHE A 468 5.02 -4.08 5.21
N GLY A 469 5.71 -2.98 5.32
CA GLY A 469 6.94 -2.74 4.58
C GLY A 469 8.04 -2.06 5.40
N GLY A 470 7.85 -1.91 6.70
CA GLY A 470 8.79 -1.20 7.56
C GLY A 470 8.67 0.33 7.43
N TYR A 471 9.80 1.04 7.37
CA TYR A 471 9.76 2.49 7.13
C TYR A 471 9.34 2.80 5.69
N PHE A 472 8.51 3.83 5.54
CA PHE A 472 7.99 4.27 4.25
C PHE A 472 7.89 5.78 4.14
N ILE A 473 7.91 6.29 2.91
CA ILE A 473 7.61 7.69 2.60
C ILE A 473 6.11 7.81 2.33
N ALA A 474 5.39 8.57 3.16
CA ALA A 474 4.03 9.01 2.86
C ALA A 474 4.12 10.15 1.82
N ALA A 475 4.25 9.78 0.55
CA ALA A 475 4.64 10.70 -0.50
C ALA A 475 3.54 11.75 -0.77
N THR A 476 3.83 13.01 -0.44
CA THR A 476 3.00 14.17 -0.81
C THR A 476 3.31 14.65 -2.23
N THR A 477 4.46 14.24 -2.75
CA THR A 477 4.88 14.43 -4.14
C THR A 477 5.58 13.16 -4.61
N LEU A 478 5.13 12.60 -5.73
CA LEU A 478 5.83 11.53 -6.44
C LEU A 478 6.59 12.14 -7.63
N GLY A 479 7.81 11.65 -7.89
CA GLY A 479 8.52 11.93 -9.13
C GLY A 479 7.72 11.44 -10.34
N THR A 480 8.02 11.96 -11.50
CA THR A 480 7.36 11.54 -12.75
C THR A 480 7.80 10.12 -13.13
N VAL A 481 6.84 9.22 -13.37
CA VAL A 481 7.15 7.84 -13.75
C VAL A 481 7.87 7.81 -15.10
N GLN A 482 9.08 7.29 -15.10
CA GLN A 482 9.84 6.91 -16.30
C GLN A 482 9.84 5.39 -16.40
N ASN A 483 9.15 4.86 -17.41
CA ASN A 483 9.02 3.42 -17.61
C ASN A 483 10.30 2.83 -18.18
N ASN A 484 10.84 1.79 -17.56
CA ASN A 484 12.02 1.04 -17.99
C ASN A 484 11.74 0.11 -19.20
N HIS A 485 10.48 -0.01 -19.62
CA HIS A 485 10.04 -0.92 -20.68
C HIS A 485 10.45 -2.38 -20.43
N LEU A 486 10.34 -2.79 -19.16
CA LEU A 486 10.63 -4.15 -18.75
C LEU A 486 9.75 -5.14 -19.52
N ALA A 487 10.37 -6.10 -20.19
CA ALA A 487 9.64 -7.11 -20.95
C ALA A 487 9.64 -8.46 -20.21
N PRO A 488 8.54 -9.22 -20.24
CA PRO A 488 8.52 -10.60 -19.77
C PRO A 488 9.58 -11.44 -20.49
N VAL A 489 10.27 -12.31 -19.74
CA VAL A 489 11.26 -13.23 -20.28
C VAL A 489 10.57 -14.37 -21.03
N VAL A 490 11.20 -14.84 -22.09
CA VAL A 490 10.80 -16.03 -22.86
C VAL A 490 11.98 -16.99 -22.86
N ALA A 491 11.76 -18.18 -22.32
CA ALA A 491 12.77 -19.22 -22.27
C ALA A 491 13.12 -19.73 -23.69
N THR A 492 14.36 -20.14 -23.85
CA THR A 492 14.77 -20.91 -25.03
C THR A 492 14.23 -22.31 -24.87
N GLY A 493 13.42 -22.78 -25.81
CA GLY A 493 12.86 -24.13 -25.76
C GLY A 493 13.93 -25.23 -25.94
N PRO A 494 13.60 -26.49 -25.54
CA PRO A 494 14.54 -27.59 -25.58
C PRO A 494 15.04 -27.93 -26.97
N VAL A 495 16.31 -28.28 -27.07
CA VAL A 495 16.84 -28.84 -28.30
C VAL A 495 16.53 -30.33 -28.39
N LYS A 496 16.59 -30.90 -29.60
CA LYS A 496 16.28 -32.30 -29.85
C LYS A 496 17.03 -33.23 -28.89
N LYS A 497 16.29 -34.14 -28.24
CA LYS A 497 16.74 -35.12 -27.24
C LYS A 497 16.96 -34.58 -25.83
N GLN A 498 16.59 -33.35 -25.54
CA GLN A 498 16.50 -32.86 -24.18
C GLN A 498 15.09 -33.07 -23.64
N LEU A 499 14.99 -33.25 -22.34
CA LEU A 499 13.74 -33.25 -21.55
C LEU A 499 13.63 -31.90 -20.86
N SER A 500 12.52 -31.22 -21.05
CA SER A 500 12.25 -29.93 -20.46
C SER A 500 11.38 -30.10 -19.21
N ILE A 501 11.85 -29.61 -18.05
CA ILE A 501 11.14 -29.70 -16.77
C ILE A 501 11.04 -28.29 -16.18
N ALA A 502 9.83 -27.89 -15.78
CA ALA A 502 9.58 -26.58 -15.18
C ALA A 502 8.90 -26.70 -13.82
N THR A 503 8.98 -25.62 -13.02
CA THR A 503 8.20 -25.41 -11.81
C THR A 503 7.53 -24.05 -11.87
N TYR A 504 6.28 -23.95 -11.39
CA TYR A 504 5.49 -22.75 -11.42
C TYR A 504 4.50 -22.70 -10.25
N ASN A 505 4.79 -21.90 -9.24
CA ASN A 505 3.80 -21.53 -8.21
C ASN A 505 2.77 -20.57 -8.83
N VAL A 506 1.48 -20.94 -8.79
CA VAL A 506 0.37 -20.22 -9.45
C VAL A 506 -0.49 -19.39 -8.49
N GLU A 507 0.00 -19.18 -7.29
CA GLU A 507 -0.62 -18.34 -6.24
C GLU A 507 -2.10 -18.69 -5.98
N ASN A 508 -2.32 -19.78 -5.21
CA ASN A 508 -3.66 -20.19 -4.73
C ASN A 508 -4.73 -20.30 -5.83
N LEU A 509 -4.40 -20.97 -6.94
CA LEU A 509 -5.30 -21.08 -8.09
C LEU A 509 -6.54 -21.91 -7.77
N ALA A 510 -7.73 -21.34 -7.91
CA ALA A 510 -9.03 -21.96 -7.69
C ALA A 510 -9.92 -21.87 -8.94
N PRO A 511 -10.96 -22.75 -9.10
CA PRO A 511 -11.86 -22.68 -10.24
C PRO A 511 -12.66 -21.36 -10.30
N SER A 512 -12.86 -20.71 -9.14
CA SER A 512 -13.53 -19.41 -9.00
C SER A 512 -12.71 -18.21 -9.49
N ASP A 513 -11.40 -18.40 -9.70
CA ASP A 513 -10.56 -17.34 -10.26
C ASP A 513 -11.02 -16.94 -11.67
N PRO A 514 -10.84 -15.66 -12.05
CA PRO A 514 -11.25 -15.19 -13.35
C PRO A 514 -10.51 -15.93 -14.47
N ASP A 515 -11.18 -16.14 -15.60
CA ASP A 515 -10.59 -16.79 -16.78
C ASP A 515 -9.34 -16.09 -17.27
N SER A 516 -9.21 -14.78 -17.04
CA SER A 516 -7.99 -14.01 -17.36
C SER A 516 -6.75 -14.50 -16.59
N LYS A 517 -6.89 -14.95 -15.33
CA LYS A 517 -5.78 -15.53 -14.56
C LYS A 517 -5.33 -16.84 -15.20
N PHE A 518 -6.27 -17.74 -15.53
CA PHE A 518 -5.98 -19.00 -16.23
C PHE A 518 -5.32 -18.78 -17.60
N GLN A 519 -5.81 -17.80 -18.37
CA GLN A 519 -5.23 -17.45 -19.67
C GLN A 519 -3.80 -16.91 -19.54
N ALA A 520 -3.54 -16.08 -18.52
CA ALA A 520 -2.21 -15.53 -18.29
C ALA A 520 -1.21 -16.61 -17.81
N LEU A 521 -1.63 -17.51 -16.89
CA LEU A 521 -0.85 -18.66 -16.47
C LEU A 521 -0.56 -19.60 -17.65
N ALA A 522 -1.57 -19.89 -18.47
CA ALA A 522 -1.41 -20.70 -19.68
C ALA A 522 -0.44 -20.08 -20.69
N LYS A 523 -0.48 -18.76 -20.86
CA LYS A 523 0.51 -18.03 -21.66
C LYS A 523 1.92 -18.15 -21.06
N GLY A 524 2.04 -18.08 -19.76
CA GLY A 524 3.28 -18.33 -19.01
C GLY A 524 3.87 -19.71 -19.36
N ILE A 525 3.04 -20.74 -19.28
CA ILE A 525 3.45 -22.12 -19.60
C ILE A 525 3.79 -22.28 -21.09
N VAL A 526 2.93 -21.84 -21.99
CA VAL A 526 3.05 -22.10 -23.43
C VAL A 526 4.08 -21.23 -24.11
N THR A 527 4.04 -19.92 -23.83
CA THR A 527 4.87 -18.93 -24.52
C THR A 527 6.15 -18.64 -23.77
N ASN A 528 6.06 -18.36 -22.47
CA ASN A 528 7.22 -17.89 -21.72
C ASN A 528 8.13 -19.03 -21.29
N LEU A 529 7.59 -20.17 -20.86
CA LEU A 529 8.33 -21.39 -20.55
C LEU A 529 8.61 -22.29 -21.77
N ALA A 530 8.09 -21.90 -22.96
CA ALA A 530 8.23 -22.65 -24.21
C ALA A 530 7.59 -24.07 -24.19
N ALA A 531 6.49 -24.24 -23.47
CA ALA A 531 5.70 -25.49 -23.31
C ALA A 531 6.55 -26.69 -22.87
N PRO A 532 7.05 -26.72 -21.62
CA PRO A 532 7.91 -27.79 -21.10
C PRO A 532 7.24 -29.17 -21.18
N ASP A 533 8.03 -30.24 -21.21
CA ASP A 533 7.53 -31.61 -21.25
C ASP A 533 6.90 -32.05 -19.92
N ILE A 534 7.40 -31.50 -18.79
CA ILE A 534 6.87 -31.69 -17.44
C ILE A 534 6.81 -30.32 -16.76
N VAL A 535 5.68 -30.01 -16.11
CA VAL A 535 5.52 -28.81 -15.27
C VAL A 535 5.05 -29.26 -13.90
N ALA A 536 5.82 -28.96 -12.86
CA ALA A 536 5.34 -28.98 -11.49
C ALA A 536 4.59 -27.67 -11.24
N VAL A 537 3.35 -27.75 -10.75
CA VAL A 537 2.51 -26.61 -10.48
C VAL A 537 2.18 -26.61 -8.99
N GLU A 538 2.59 -25.57 -8.28
CA GLU A 538 2.36 -25.40 -6.85
C GLU A 538 1.14 -24.51 -6.60
N GLU A 539 0.55 -24.60 -5.43
CA GLU A 539 -0.61 -23.83 -4.96
C GLU A 539 -1.90 -24.05 -5.78
N VAL A 540 -2.11 -25.24 -6.28
CA VAL A 540 -3.39 -25.63 -6.88
C VAL A 540 -4.40 -25.94 -5.76
N GLN A 541 -5.47 -25.14 -5.67
CA GLN A 541 -6.57 -25.33 -4.73
C GLN A 541 -7.52 -26.43 -5.23
N ASP A 542 -8.38 -26.89 -4.31
CA ASP A 542 -9.47 -27.79 -4.63
C ASP A 542 -10.59 -27.13 -5.45
N ASN A 543 -11.68 -27.86 -5.66
CA ASN A 543 -12.74 -27.48 -6.58
C ASN A 543 -13.62 -26.30 -6.12
N ASP A 544 -13.58 -25.91 -4.88
CA ASP A 544 -14.34 -24.79 -4.31
C ASP A 544 -13.46 -23.74 -3.61
N GLY A 545 -12.15 -23.86 -3.75
CA GLY A 545 -11.17 -22.88 -3.32
C GLY A 545 -11.05 -22.80 -1.80
N ALA A 546 -11.12 -21.59 -1.22
CA ALA A 546 -10.91 -21.37 0.22
C ALA A 546 -12.12 -21.74 1.10
N THR A 547 -13.07 -22.53 0.60
CA THR A 547 -14.26 -22.98 1.37
C THR A 547 -13.88 -24.20 2.20
N ASP A 548 -13.97 -24.10 3.52
CA ASP A 548 -13.70 -25.21 4.43
C ASP A 548 -14.98 -26.08 4.62
N ASP A 549 -15.21 -27.03 3.72
CA ASP A 549 -16.37 -27.93 3.74
C ASP A 549 -16.03 -29.42 3.56
N GLY A 550 -14.74 -29.74 3.44
CA GLY A 550 -14.22 -31.10 3.30
C GLY A 550 -14.04 -31.55 1.85
N VAL A 551 -14.26 -30.71 0.85
CA VAL A 551 -13.85 -30.95 -0.54
C VAL A 551 -12.32 -30.96 -0.60
N VAL A 552 -11.74 -31.98 -1.25
CA VAL A 552 -10.28 -32.09 -1.44
C VAL A 552 -9.91 -32.38 -2.91
N ALA A 553 -10.87 -32.67 -3.77
CA ALA A 553 -10.61 -32.92 -5.18
C ALA A 553 -10.28 -31.61 -5.92
N ALA A 554 -9.32 -31.62 -6.86
CA ALA A 554 -8.90 -30.45 -7.64
C ALA A 554 -9.08 -30.66 -9.17
N ASP A 555 -9.85 -31.64 -9.56
CA ASP A 555 -10.02 -31.99 -10.97
C ASP A 555 -10.60 -30.85 -11.82
N GLN A 556 -11.45 -29.98 -11.25
CA GLN A 556 -11.99 -28.82 -11.94
C GLN A 556 -10.92 -27.74 -12.13
N THR A 557 -10.12 -27.43 -11.11
CA THR A 557 -9.03 -26.48 -11.19
C THR A 557 -8.01 -26.89 -12.24
N ILE A 558 -7.58 -28.18 -12.19
CA ILE A 558 -6.61 -28.74 -13.13
C ILE A 558 -7.18 -28.76 -14.57
N SER A 559 -8.44 -29.18 -14.74
CA SER A 559 -9.09 -29.22 -16.05
C SER A 559 -9.23 -27.83 -16.65
N LYS A 560 -9.56 -26.80 -15.85
CA LYS A 560 -9.65 -25.41 -16.30
C LYS A 560 -8.29 -24.88 -16.75
N LEU A 561 -7.22 -25.19 -16.00
CA LEU A 561 -5.85 -24.81 -16.38
C LEU A 561 -5.38 -25.49 -17.67
N THR A 562 -5.55 -26.82 -17.78
CA THR A 562 -5.12 -27.57 -18.98
C THR A 562 -5.93 -27.18 -20.21
N ALA A 563 -7.23 -26.88 -20.07
CA ALA A 563 -8.04 -26.33 -21.14
C ALA A 563 -7.53 -24.94 -21.60
N ALA A 564 -7.11 -24.07 -20.67
CA ALA A 564 -6.52 -22.77 -21.01
C ALA A 564 -5.18 -22.93 -21.74
N VAL A 565 -4.35 -23.91 -21.34
CA VAL A 565 -3.09 -24.26 -22.04
C VAL A 565 -3.37 -24.69 -23.49
N ILE A 566 -4.34 -25.56 -23.73
CA ILE A 566 -4.76 -25.96 -25.10
C ILE A 566 -5.25 -24.73 -25.88
N ALA A 567 -6.06 -23.88 -25.27
CA ALA A 567 -6.57 -22.66 -25.92
C ALA A 567 -5.45 -21.68 -26.26
N ALA A 568 -4.36 -21.64 -25.50
CA ALA A 568 -3.16 -20.87 -25.79
C ALA A 568 -2.25 -21.49 -26.87
N GLY A 569 -2.63 -22.66 -27.44
CA GLY A 569 -1.85 -23.36 -28.48
C GLY A 569 -0.80 -24.33 -27.92
N GLY A 570 -0.83 -24.60 -26.62
CA GLY A 570 0.05 -25.56 -25.98
C GLY A 570 -0.31 -27.04 -26.23
N PRO A 571 0.53 -27.98 -25.76
CA PRO A 571 0.24 -29.40 -25.87
C PRO A 571 -0.94 -29.81 -24.98
N HIS A 572 -1.48 -30.99 -25.24
CA HIS A 572 -2.36 -31.65 -24.27
C HIS A 572 -1.47 -32.20 -23.15
N TYR A 573 -1.66 -31.70 -21.93
CA TYR A 573 -1.04 -32.24 -20.75
C TYR A 573 -1.98 -33.23 -20.05
N ASP A 574 -1.48 -34.41 -19.68
CA ASP A 574 -2.04 -35.25 -18.63
C ASP A 574 -1.59 -34.73 -17.26
N SER A 575 -2.31 -35.09 -16.20
CA SER A 575 -1.95 -34.70 -14.84
C SER A 575 -1.78 -35.87 -13.89
N ARG A 576 -0.94 -35.69 -12.86
CA ARG A 576 -0.86 -36.54 -11.68
C ARG A 576 -0.76 -35.68 -10.43
N GLU A 577 -1.59 -36.01 -9.46
CA GLU A 577 -1.58 -35.37 -8.14
C GLU A 577 -2.00 -36.39 -7.07
N ILE A 578 -2.00 -36.00 -5.81
CA ILE A 578 -2.54 -36.75 -4.68
C ILE A 578 -3.35 -35.80 -3.82
N ASP A 579 -4.66 -36.07 -3.69
CA ASP A 579 -5.53 -35.33 -2.78
C ASP A 579 -4.92 -35.26 -1.38
N PRO A 580 -4.88 -34.08 -0.73
CA PRO A 580 -4.47 -33.97 0.67
C PRO A 580 -5.50 -34.62 1.60
N VAL A 581 -5.13 -34.81 2.84
CA VAL A 581 -6.12 -34.98 3.91
C VAL A 581 -6.64 -33.61 4.26
N ASN A 582 -7.97 -33.43 4.32
CA ASN A 582 -8.59 -32.12 4.55
C ASN A 582 -7.91 -31.31 5.65
N ASP A 583 -7.49 -30.10 5.37
CA ASP A 583 -6.80 -29.13 6.24
C ASP A 583 -5.53 -29.67 6.94
N ARG A 584 -4.85 -30.67 6.35
CA ARG A 584 -3.62 -31.24 6.94
C ARG A 584 -2.34 -30.85 6.21
N ASP A 585 -2.46 -30.25 5.02
CA ASP A 585 -1.29 -29.90 4.22
C ASP A 585 -0.92 -28.41 4.31
N GLY A 586 -1.62 -27.64 5.19
CA GLY A 586 -1.36 -26.20 5.41
C GLY A 586 -1.73 -25.34 4.20
N GLY A 587 -1.16 -24.14 4.12
CA GLY A 587 -1.49 -23.18 3.06
C GLY A 587 -2.76 -22.39 3.34
N GLN A 588 -3.52 -22.03 2.29
CA GLN A 588 -4.80 -21.34 2.42
C GLN A 588 -5.80 -22.23 3.18
N PRO A 589 -6.35 -21.79 4.32
CA PRO A 589 -7.38 -22.55 5.04
C PRO A 589 -8.55 -22.92 4.12
N GLY A 590 -9.01 -24.16 4.18
CA GLY A 590 -10.07 -24.71 3.31
C GLY A 590 -9.62 -24.99 1.88
N GLY A 591 -8.54 -24.39 1.40
CA GLY A 591 -8.12 -24.50 -0.02
C GLY A 591 -7.42 -25.80 -0.39
N ASN A 592 -7.04 -26.63 0.60
CA ASN A 592 -6.41 -27.93 0.39
C ASN A 592 -5.33 -27.92 -0.70
N ILE A 593 -4.44 -26.91 -0.69
CA ILE A 593 -3.47 -26.67 -1.76
C ILE A 593 -2.51 -27.85 -1.92
N ARG A 594 -2.14 -28.10 -3.16
CA ARG A 594 -1.29 -29.23 -3.54
C ARG A 594 -0.31 -28.88 -4.65
N VAL A 595 0.62 -29.80 -4.88
CA VAL A 595 1.49 -29.81 -6.06
C VAL A 595 0.89 -30.78 -7.09
N VAL A 596 0.95 -30.40 -8.37
CA VAL A 596 0.43 -31.16 -9.50
C VAL A 596 1.52 -31.32 -10.55
N PHE A 597 1.75 -32.52 -11.06
CA PHE A 597 2.47 -32.70 -12.31
C PHE A 597 1.52 -32.53 -13.51
N LEU A 598 1.86 -31.63 -14.41
CA LEU A 598 1.36 -31.63 -15.78
C LEU A 598 2.45 -32.17 -16.69
N TYR A 599 2.15 -33.12 -17.56
CA TYR A 599 3.17 -33.69 -18.45
C TYR A 599 2.59 -33.97 -19.85
N ASN A 600 3.44 -33.85 -20.86
CA ASN A 600 3.09 -34.10 -22.26
C ASN A 600 3.21 -35.58 -22.58
N PRO A 601 2.11 -36.38 -22.69
CA PRO A 601 2.16 -37.81 -22.92
C PRO A 601 2.68 -38.19 -24.31
N ALA A 602 2.81 -37.23 -25.25
CA ALA A 602 3.42 -37.45 -26.53
C ALA A 602 4.97 -37.48 -26.48
N VAL A 603 5.56 -37.01 -25.37
CA VAL A 603 7.02 -36.89 -25.21
C VAL A 603 7.53 -37.76 -24.06
N VAL A 604 6.84 -37.78 -22.93
CA VAL A 604 7.22 -38.56 -21.74
C VAL A 604 6.14 -39.51 -21.33
N THR A 605 6.53 -40.67 -20.79
CA THR A 605 5.62 -41.65 -20.19
C THR A 605 5.67 -41.53 -18.67
N PHE A 606 4.54 -41.28 -18.01
CA PHE A 606 4.47 -41.39 -16.56
C PHE A 606 4.39 -42.87 -16.18
N VAL A 607 5.26 -43.33 -15.26
CA VAL A 607 5.30 -44.70 -14.78
C VAL A 607 4.37 -44.81 -13.57
N ASP A 608 3.12 -45.20 -13.80
CA ASP A 608 2.16 -45.44 -12.73
C ASP A 608 2.56 -46.69 -11.93
N ALA A 609 2.67 -46.58 -10.60
CA ALA A 609 2.99 -47.68 -9.70
C ALA A 609 2.08 -47.69 -8.47
N GLY A 610 1.86 -48.91 -7.92
CA GLY A 610 1.02 -49.16 -6.75
C GLY A 610 -0.44 -49.47 -7.10
N ALA A 611 -1.13 -50.16 -6.20
CA ALA A 611 -2.54 -50.52 -6.40
C ALA A 611 -3.43 -49.26 -6.23
N PRO A 612 -4.54 -49.19 -7.00
CA PRO A 612 -5.48 -48.04 -6.89
C PRO A 612 -6.16 -47.93 -5.51
N THR A 613 -6.17 -48.99 -4.73
CA THR A 613 -6.78 -49.03 -3.39
C THR A 613 -5.90 -48.48 -2.29
N VAL A 614 -4.63 -48.12 -2.58
CA VAL A 614 -3.71 -47.57 -1.58
C VAL A 614 -4.09 -46.12 -1.35
N ASN A 615 -4.28 -45.75 -0.08
CA ASN A 615 -4.44 -44.34 0.29
C ASN A 615 -3.08 -43.63 0.20
N ARG A 616 -2.85 -42.93 -0.91
CA ARG A 616 -1.60 -42.19 -1.20
C ARG A 616 -1.43 -40.93 -0.38
N SER A 617 -2.51 -40.39 0.18
CA SER A 617 -2.45 -39.19 1.04
C SER A 617 -1.68 -39.48 2.34
N THR A 618 -1.74 -40.72 2.83
CA THR A 618 -1.12 -41.15 4.12
C THR A 618 -0.10 -42.27 3.98
N THR A 619 0.04 -42.88 2.80
CA THR A 619 1.02 -43.96 2.56
C THR A 619 2.18 -43.43 1.72
N GLY A 620 3.37 -43.45 2.29
CA GLY A 620 4.60 -43.04 1.61
C GLY A 620 5.07 -44.01 0.55
N THR A 621 5.63 -43.52 -0.54
CA THR A 621 6.36 -44.32 -1.52
C THR A 621 7.69 -44.80 -0.95
N GLN A 622 8.14 -45.97 -1.39
CA GLN A 622 9.45 -46.50 -1.04
C GLN A 622 10.27 -46.68 -2.32
N VAL A 623 11.60 -46.47 -2.20
CA VAL A 623 12.52 -46.78 -3.29
C VAL A 623 12.89 -48.27 -3.22
N VAL A 624 12.69 -49.00 -4.30
CA VAL A 624 12.98 -50.44 -4.41
C VAL A 624 13.86 -50.70 -5.61
N LYS A 625 14.62 -51.79 -5.53
CA LYS A 625 15.43 -52.23 -6.66
C LYS A 625 14.61 -53.15 -7.55
N LYS A 626 14.36 -52.72 -8.82
CA LYS A 626 13.62 -53.52 -9.81
C LYS A 626 14.48 -53.69 -11.05
N LYS A 627 14.75 -54.94 -11.43
CA LYS A 627 15.63 -55.29 -12.57
C LYS A 627 17.04 -54.67 -12.50
N GLY A 628 17.51 -54.30 -11.34
CA GLY A 628 18.84 -53.70 -11.18
C GLY A 628 18.80 -52.19 -10.94
N GLU A 629 17.74 -51.51 -11.35
CA GLU A 629 17.54 -50.07 -11.30
C GLU A 629 16.62 -49.66 -10.13
N PRO A 630 16.67 -48.39 -9.67
CA PRO A 630 15.72 -47.86 -8.71
C PRO A 630 14.32 -47.77 -9.33
N SER A 631 13.26 -47.93 -8.54
CA SER A 631 11.88 -47.77 -8.93
C SER A 631 11.04 -47.44 -7.70
N LEU A 632 9.90 -46.80 -7.88
CA LEU A 632 8.99 -46.38 -6.83
C LEU A 632 7.95 -47.49 -6.55
N THR A 633 7.57 -47.69 -5.28
CA THR A 633 6.44 -48.55 -4.91
C THR A 633 5.10 -47.90 -5.19
N LEU A 634 5.02 -46.53 -5.11
CA LEU A 634 3.89 -45.69 -5.46
C LEU A 634 4.41 -44.56 -6.36
N SER A 635 3.83 -44.41 -7.55
CA SER A 635 4.04 -43.29 -8.50
C SER A 635 2.69 -42.96 -9.13
N PRO A 636 2.11 -41.75 -8.93
CA PRO A 636 2.61 -40.72 -8.02
C PRO A 636 2.65 -41.20 -6.56
N GLY A 637 3.60 -40.70 -5.78
CA GLY A 637 3.78 -41.01 -4.39
C GLY A 637 4.14 -39.79 -3.54
N ARG A 638 4.09 -39.93 -2.22
CA ARG A 638 4.54 -38.92 -1.26
C ARG A 638 5.73 -39.46 -0.45
N ILE A 639 6.65 -38.57 -0.05
CA ILE A 639 7.80 -38.90 0.79
C ILE A 639 7.35 -38.85 2.25
N ASP A 640 7.28 -40.04 2.91
CA ASP A 640 6.98 -40.18 4.34
C ASP A 640 5.89 -39.23 4.86
N PRO A 641 4.65 -39.25 4.29
CA PRO A 641 3.63 -38.22 4.51
C PRO A 641 3.11 -38.13 5.95
N THR A 642 3.45 -39.11 6.81
CA THR A 642 3.08 -39.14 8.22
C THR A 642 4.17 -38.61 9.14
N ASN A 643 5.32 -38.22 8.62
CA ASN A 643 6.39 -37.62 9.40
C ASN A 643 5.98 -36.25 9.91
N SER A 644 6.33 -35.94 11.16
CA SER A 644 5.98 -34.67 11.80
C SER A 644 6.57 -33.42 11.12
N VAL A 645 7.65 -33.57 10.33
CA VAL A 645 8.22 -32.45 9.54
C VAL A 645 7.24 -31.92 8.48
N TRP A 646 6.21 -32.70 8.11
CA TRP A 646 5.15 -32.31 7.19
C TRP A 646 3.88 -31.83 7.90
N ALA A 647 3.91 -31.63 9.22
CA ALA A 647 2.74 -31.15 9.96
C ALA A 647 2.32 -29.76 9.45
N SER A 648 1.04 -29.63 9.11
CA SER A 648 0.46 -28.38 8.56
C SER A 648 1.26 -27.80 7.38
N SER A 649 1.89 -28.67 6.58
CA SER A 649 2.71 -28.34 5.41
C SER A 649 2.44 -29.30 4.27
N ARG A 650 2.63 -28.85 3.04
CA ARG A 650 2.46 -29.68 1.82
C ARG A 650 3.48 -30.83 1.84
N LYS A 651 3.09 -31.96 1.27
CA LYS A 651 3.95 -33.15 1.17
C LYS A 651 4.52 -33.25 -0.25
N PRO A 652 5.83 -33.56 -0.42
CA PRO A 652 6.42 -33.66 -1.75
C PRO A 652 5.68 -34.69 -2.61
N LEU A 653 5.45 -34.36 -3.88
CA LEU A 653 4.90 -35.24 -4.89
C LEU A 653 6.04 -35.85 -5.70
N VAL A 654 6.13 -37.19 -5.72
CA VAL A 654 7.20 -37.91 -6.43
C VAL A 654 6.61 -38.67 -7.60
N GLY A 655 7.21 -38.49 -8.78
CA GLY A 655 6.87 -39.21 -10.01
C GLY A 655 8.08 -39.90 -10.63
N GLU A 656 7.88 -41.12 -11.19
CA GLU A 656 8.83 -41.80 -12.07
C GLU A 656 8.37 -41.60 -13.52
N PHE A 657 9.25 -41.05 -14.38
CA PHE A 657 8.98 -40.76 -15.79
C PHE A 657 9.98 -41.50 -16.67
N GLU A 658 9.53 -41.94 -17.83
CA GLU A 658 10.39 -42.50 -18.86
C GLU A 658 10.51 -41.53 -20.04
N PHE A 659 11.75 -41.18 -20.41
CA PHE A 659 12.06 -40.33 -21.55
C PHE A 659 13.17 -40.97 -22.39
N ASN A 660 12.86 -41.30 -23.63
CA ASN A 660 13.79 -41.97 -24.58
C ASN A 660 14.47 -43.24 -24.03
N GLY A 661 13.82 -43.97 -23.13
CA GLY A 661 14.32 -45.20 -22.50
C GLY A 661 15.19 -44.95 -21.24
N SER A 662 15.27 -43.73 -20.75
CA SER A 662 15.87 -43.38 -19.46
C SER A 662 14.77 -43.09 -18.42
N ASP A 663 14.92 -43.60 -17.20
CA ASP A 663 14.05 -43.27 -16.07
C ASP A 663 14.53 -42.00 -15.40
N VAL A 664 13.62 -41.03 -15.21
CA VAL A 664 13.85 -39.78 -14.52
C VAL A 664 12.90 -39.67 -13.33
N PHE A 665 13.45 -39.44 -12.14
CA PHE A 665 12.68 -39.21 -10.91
C PHE A 665 12.51 -37.74 -10.69
N VAL A 666 11.26 -37.26 -10.70
CA VAL A 666 10.94 -35.85 -10.42
C VAL A 666 10.26 -35.77 -9.06
N ILE A 667 10.79 -34.89 -8.19
CA ILE A 667 10.27 -34.61 -6.86
C ILE A 667 9.81 -33.15 -6.87
N ALA A 668 8.51 -32.93 -6.78
CA ALA A 668 7.92 -31.60 -6.80
C ALA A 668 7.48 -31.18 -5.39
N ASN A 669 7.86 -29.99 -5.00
CA ASN A 669 7.81 -29.50 -3.63
C ASN A 669 7.01 -28.20 -3.48
N HIS A 670 6.50 -28.04 -2.30
CA HIS A 670 6.14 -26.76 -1.72
C HIS A 670 6.37 -26.86 -0.21
N PHE A 671 7.54 -26.42 0.25
CA PHE A 671 7.95 -26.53 1.65
C PHE A 671 7.16 -25.59 2.56
N ASP A 672 7.43 -25.68 3.86
CA ASP A 672 6.79 -24.86 4.87
C ASP A 672 7.06 -23.37 4.64
N ALA A 673 6.00 -22.57 4.69
CA ALA A 673 6.10 -21.14 4.46
C ALA A 673 6.83 -20.43 5.60
N LYS A 674 7.37 -19.23 5.33
CA LYS A 674 8.00 -18.36 6.33
C LYS A 674 6.97 -17.71 7.28
N LEU A 675 5.76 -18.28 7.40
CA LEU A 675 4.70 -17.75 8.25
C LEU A 675 5.08 -17.88 9.74
N GLY A 676 4.96 -16.77 10.48
CA GLY A 676 5.33 -16.73 11.90
C GLY A 676 6.80 -16.42 12.18
N ASP A 677 7.63 -16.27 11.16
CA ASP A 677 8.97 -15.71 11.28
C ASP A 677 8.89 -14.21 11.64
N GLN A 678 9.87 -13.70 12.38
CA GLN A 678 9.93 -12.29 12.73
C GLN A 678 10.32 -11.44 11.51
N SER A 679 9.79 -10.20 11.44
CA SER A 679 10.08 -9.28 10.35
C SER A 679 11.54 -8.79 10.39
N GLN A 680 12.16 -8.64 9.23
CA GLN A 680 13.46 -7.97 9.07
C GLN A 680 13.39 -6.50 9.47
N ASP A 681 12.22 -5.87 9.26
CA ASP A 681 11.93 -4.46 9.59
C ASP A 681 11.46 -4.29 11.04
N GLY A 682 11.54 -5.33 11.85
CA GLY A 682 10.97 -5.38 13.19
C GLY A 682 11.94 -5.02 14.31
N ARG A 683 11.41 -5.08 15.52
CA ARG A 683 12.17 -4.71 16.73
C ARG A 683 13.21 -5.76 17.19
N PHE A 684 13.10 -7.02 16.75
CA PHE A 684 14.06 -8.06 17.13
C PHE A 684 15.13 -8.21 16.06
N GLN A 685 16.43 -8.07 16.45
CA GLN A 685 17.54 -8.01 15.51
C GLN A 685 18.73 -8.91 15.93
N PHE A 686 19.20 -9.90 15.11
CA PHE A 686 18.50 -10.29 13.88
C PHE A 686 17.26 -11.12 14.20
N PRO A 687 16.23 -11.04 13.31
CA PRO A 687 14.95 -11.69 13.58
C PRO A 687 15.04 -13.21 13.57
N ALA A 688 14.30 -13.86 14.48
CA ALA A 688 14.23 -15.32 14.52
C ALA A 688 13.40 -15.87 13.36
N GLN A 689 13.95 -16.85 12.67
CA GLN A 689 13.32 -17.59 11.57
C GLN A 689 12.80 -18.93 12.11
N SER A 690 11.67 -18.93 12.81
CA SER A 690 11.15 -20.12 13.52
C SER A 690 10.76 -21.25 12.57
N SER A 691 10.28 -20.94 11.36
CA SER A 691 9.88 -21.87 10.32
C SER A 691 11.07 -22.61 9.68
N ALA A 692 12.29 -22.04 9.75
CA ALA A 692 13.49 -22.64 9.17
C ALA A 692 13.81 -24.03 9.73
N VAL A 693 13.45 -24.30 11.01
CA VAL A 693 13.65 -25.62 11.63
C VAL A 693 12.81 -26.69 10.93
N GLN A 694 11.56 -26.36 10.58
CA GLN A 694 10.68 -27.29 9.86
C GLN A 694 11.19 -27.52 8.44
N ARG A 695 11.56 -26.47 7.71
CA ARG A 695 12.13 -26.60 6.36
C ARG A 695 13.41 -27.42 6.34
N ALA A 696 14.31 -27.24 7.31
CA ALA A 696 15.51 -28.07 7.42
C ALA A 696 15.16 -29.55 7.66
N GLY A 697 14.12 -29.83 8.45
CA GLY A 697 13.61 -31.21 8.65
C GLY A 697 13.02 -31.80 7.38
N GLN A 698 12.26 -31.03 6.62
CA GLN A 698 11.70 -31.41 5.30
C GLN A 698 12.82 -31.72 4.31
N ALA A 699 13.79 -30.81 4.22
CA ALA A 699 14.98 -30.97 3.39
C ALA A 699 15.77 -32.26 3.72
N LEU A 700 15.89 -32.61 5.00
CA LEU A 700 16.57 -33.83 5.42
C LEU A 700 15.79 -35.09 5.02
N ALA A 701 14.48 -35.11 5.16
CA ALA A 701 13.63 -36.22 4.75
C ALA A 701 13.78 -36.47 3.24
N GLU A 702 13.78 -35.41 2.46
CA GLU A 702 13.95 -35.52 1.00
C GLU A 702 15.38 -35.90 0.59
N HIS A 703 16.42 -35.32 1.21
CA HIS A 703 17.81 -35.73 1.02
C HIS A 703 18.01 -37.23 1.21
N ASN A 704 17.41 -37.77 2.28
CA ASN A 704 17.47 -39.18 2.57
C ASN A 704 16.76 -40.03 1.51
N PHE A 705 15.65 -39.54 0.97
CA PHE A 705 14.92 -40.21 -0.11
C PHE A 705 15.75 -40.25 -1.41
N VAL A 706 16.33 -39.10 -1.80
CA VAL A 706 17.24 -39.00 -2.96
C VAL A 706 18.42 -39.99 -2.80
N ASN A 707 19.01 -40.06 -1.60
CA ASN A 707 20.09 -40.99 -1.32
C ASN A 707 19.67 -42.44 -1.47
N GLN A 708 18.41 -42.84 -1.21
CA GLN A 708 17.95 -44.21 -1.44
C GLN A 708 17.96 -44.56 -2.95
N ILE A 709 17.56 -43.60 -3.81
CA ILE A 709 17.62 -43.77 -5.27
C ILE A 709 19.08 -43.92 -5.70
N LEU A 710 19.95 -43.02 -5.29
CA LEU A 710 21.37 -42.97 -5.68
C LEU A 710 22.18 -44.12 -5.09
N ALA A 711 21.75 -44.72 -3.98
CA ALA A 711 22.37 -45.91 -3.43
C ALA A 711 22.16 -47.16 -4.31
N ILE A 712 21.04 -47.22 -5.05
CA ILE A 712 20.76 -48.32 -6.00
C ILE A 712 21.50 -48.06 -7.33
N ASN A 713 21.40 -46.86 -7.86
CA ASN A 713 22.10 -46.42 -9.06
C ASN A 713 22.64 -45.00 -8.89
N LYS A 714 23.97 -44.85 -8.76
CA LYS A 714 24.66 -43.55 -8.60
C LYS A 714 24.53 -42.64 -9.85
N LYS A 715 24.02 -43.20 -10.94
CA LYS A 715 23.79 -42.48 -12.20
C LYS A 715 22.31 -42.24 -12.47
N ALA A 716 21.44 -42.43 -11.48
CA ALA A 716 20.02 -42.12 -11.64
C ALA A 716 19.82 -40.62 -11.86
N ASP A 717 18.96 -40.28 -12.78
CA ASP A 717 18.53 -38.92 -13.05
C ASP A 717 17.43 -38.55 -12.05
N VAL A 718 17.78 -37.66 -11.12
CA VAL A 718 16.85 -37.12 -10.10
C VAL A 718 16.79 -35.62 -10.28
N VAL A 719 15.59 -35.09 -10.36
CA VAL A 719 15.29 -33.65 -10.45
C VAL A 719 14.34 -33.28 -9.32
N VAL A 720 14.76 -32.33 -8.49
CA VAL A 720 13.98 -31.76 -7.39
C VAL A 720 13.56 -30.37 -7.84
N VAL A 721 12.27 -30.06 -7.81
CA VAL A 721 11.72 -28.77 -8.27
C VAL A 721 10.70 -28.24 -7.26
N GLY A 722 10.45 -26.95 -7.29
CA GLY A 722 9.33 -26.34 -6.55
C GLY A 722 9.71 -25.15 -5.72
N ASP A 723 8.70 -24.61 -5.07
CA ASP A 723 8.83 -23.58 -4.05
C ASP A 723 9.33 -24.23 -2.74
N LEU A 724 10.61 -24.02 -2.42
CA LEU A 724 11.22 -24.50 -1.18
C LEU A 724 11.10 -23.49 -0.04
N ASN A 725 10.48 -22.33 -0.28
CA ASN A 725 10.26 -21.28 0.71
C ASN A 725 11.53 -20.87 1.47
N ASP A 726 12.71 -21.05 0.87
CA ASP A 726 14.00 -20.75 1.49
C ASP A 726 15.05 -20.34 0.45
N TYR A 727 16.12 -19.72 0.89
CA TYR A 727 17.14 -19.10 0.06
C TYR A 727 18.22 -20.11 -0.38
N GLN A 728 18.88 -19.87 -1.52
CA GLN A 728 19.97 -20.71 -2.07
C GLN A 728 21.15 -20.88 -1.11
N PHE A 729 21.32 -19.97 -0.16
CA PHE A 729 22.37 -19.97 0.86
C PHE A 729 21.89 -20.49 2.23
N SER A 730 20.64 -20.86 2.37
CA SER A 730 20.04 -21.23 3.66
C SER A 730 20.54 -22.59 4.17
N PRO A 731 20.43 -22.85 5.49
CA PRO A 731 20.67 -24.16 6.07
C PRO A 731 19.80 -25.27 5.47
N ALA A 732 18.53 -24.99 5.13
CA ALA A 732 17.64 -26.00 4.54
C ALA A 732 18.16 -26.46 3.17
N LEU A 733 18.55 -25.52 2.30
CA LEU A 733 19.14 -25.86 1.00
C LEU A 733 20.51 -26.58 1.15
N SER A 734 21.28 -26.24 2.18
CA SER A 734 22.50 -26.98 2.51
C SER A 734 22.21 -28.42 2.92
N VAL A 735 21.20 -28.64 3.78
CA VAL A 735 20.73 -30.00 4.18
C VAL A 735 20.23 -30.77 2.98
N LEU A 736 19.40 -30.16 2.11
CA LEU A 736 18.88 -30.85 0.92
C LEU A 736 20.02 -31.37 0.00
N LYS A 737 21.03 -30.53 -0.22
CA LYS A 737 22.19 -30.84 -1.07
C LYS A 737 23.15 -31.83 -0.43
N THR A 738 23.44 -31.75 0.87
CA THR A 738 24.58 -32.36 1.50
C THR A 738 24.25 -33.25 2.71
N GLY A 739 23.03 -33.18 3.25
CA GLY A 739 22.60 -33.84 4.49
C GLY A 739 23.01 -33.09 5.77
N THR A 740 23.71 -31.98 5.68
CA THR A 740 24.16 -31.16 6.83
C THR A 740 23.84 -29.69 6.65
N SER A 741 23.48 -29.01 7.74
CA SER A 741 23.08 -27.59 7.70
C SER A 741 24.25 -26.66 7.41
N ASP A 742 25.48 -27.04 7.72
CA ASP A 742 26.69 -26.29 7.43
C ASP A 742 27.30 -26.58 6.04
N GLY A 743 26.64 -27.48 5.26
CA GLY A 743 27.10 -27.85 3.93
C GLY A 743 28.37 -28.70 3.90
N SER A 744 28.86 -29.18 5.05
CA SER A 744 30.10 -29.99 5.13
C SER A 744 29.95 -31.42 4.60
N GLY A 745 28.70 -31.86 4.36
CA GLY A 745 28.40 -33.17 3.77
C GLY A 745 28.76 -33.24 2.29
N LYS A 746 28.75 -34.46 1.76
CA LYS A 746 29.01 -34.69 0.32
C LYS A 746 27.76 -34.32 -0.48
N PRO A 747 27.81 -33.37 -1.43
CA PRO A 747 26.65 -33.02 -2.19
C PRO A 747 26.20 -34.17 -3.13
N ASN A 748 24.90 -34.47 -3.11
CA ASN A 748 24.23 -35.41 -4.02
C ASN A 748 23.43 -34.65 -5.12
N LEU A 749 23.06 -33.39 -4.87
CA LEU A 749 22.35 -32.50 -5.77
C LEU A 749 23.16 -31.22 -6.08
N THR A 750 22.89 -30.62 -7.23
CA THR A 750 23.36 -29.30 -7.64
C THR A 750 22.15 -28.38 -7.74
N ASP A 751 22.13 -27.29 -7.03
CA ASP A 751 21.09 -26.24 -7.10
C ASP A 751 21.41 -25.32 -8.28
N LEU A 752 20.53 -25.32 -9.30
CA LEU A 752 20.82 -24.72 -10.59
C LEU A 752 20.80 -23.19 -10.57
N ILE A 753 20.02 -22.58 -9.68
CA ILE A 753 20.02 -21.11 -9.54
C ILE A 753 21.43 -20.57 -9.23
N THR A 754 22.25 -21.35 -8.49
CA THR A 754 23.62 -20.97 -8.14
C THR A 754 24.60 -21.02 -9.32
N THR A 755 24.17 -21.56 -10.47
CA THR A 755 24.97 -21.58 -11.70
C THR A 755 24.82 -20.30 -12.53
N LEU A 756 23.79 -19.50 -12.23
CA LEU A 756 23.59 -18.19 -12.87
C LEU A 756 24.55 -17.14 -12.28
N PRO A 757 24.83 -16.05 -13.03
CA PRO A 757 25.48 -14.88 -12.44
C PRO A 757 24.73 -14.41 -11.18
N ALA A 758 25.45 -13.95 -10.16
CA ALA A 758 24.85 -13.58 -8.86
C ALA A 758 23.69 -12.58 -9.01
N ASN A 759 23.79 -11.62 -9.93
CA ASN A 759 22.74 -10.62 -10.18
C ASN A 759 21.51 -11.14 -10.96
N GLN A 760 21.45 -12.46 -11.22
CA GLN A 760 20.32 -13.16 -11.86
C GLN A 760 19.69 -14.21 -10.95
N GLN A 761 20.15 -14.32 -9.69
CA GLN A 761 19.71 -15.32 -8.73
C GLN A 761 18.54 -14.79 -7.92
N TYR A 762 17.32 -14.78 -8.48
CA TYR A 762 16.06 -14.48 -7.80
C TYR A 762 14.88 -15.06 -8.58
N THR A 763 13.79 -15.35 -7.90
CA THR A 763 12.53 -15.90 -8.42
C THR A 763 11.30 -15.23 -7.84
N TYR A 764 11.50 -14.33 -6.87
CA TYR A 764 10.47 -13.71 -6.06
C TYR A 764 10.90 -12.29 -5.69
N ASP A 765 9.96 -11.39 -5.47
CA ASP A 765 10.22 -10.08 -4.88
C ASP A 765 9.38 -9.91 -3.61
N PHE A 766 10.04 -9.74 -2.47
CA PHE A 766 9.38 -9.51 -1.19
C PHE A 766 9.69 -8.13 -0.67
N ASP A 767 8.68 -7.27 -0.61
CA ASP A 767 8.82 -5.90 -0.08
C ASP A 767 10.01 -5.15 -0.71
N GLY A 768 10.20 -5.29 -2.04
CA GLY A 768 11.28 -4.64 -2.79
C GLY A 768 12.65 -5.31 -2.67
N VAL A 769 12.69 -6.55 -2.18
CA VAL A 769 13.90 -7.38 -2.13
C VAL A 769 13.72 -8.58 -3.04
N SER A 770 14.54 -8.65 -4.10
CA SER A 770 14.54 -9.78 -5.01
C SER A 770 15.28 -10.96 -4.37
N GLU A 771 14.58 -12.09 -4.15
CA GLU A 771 15.09 -13.27 -3.43
C GLU A 771 14.76 -14.58 -4.16
N VAL A 772 15.38 -15.66 -3.75
CA VAL A 772 15.12 -16.99 -4.29
C VAL A 772 14.25 -17.76 -3.31
N LEU A 773 13.11 -18.28 -3.76
CA LEU A 773 12.25 -19.21 -3.02
C LEU A 773 12.03 -20.51 -3.81
N ASP A 774 12.05 -20.41 -5.13
CA ASP A 774 11.85 -21.54 -6.05
C ASP A 774 13.20 -22.08 -6.50
N HIS A 775 13.29 -23.39 -6.61
CA HIS A 775 14.54 -24.06 -6.93
C HIS A 775 14.32 -25.21 -7.93
N ILE A 776 15.34 -25.43 -8.76
CA ILE A 776 15.53 -26.68 -9.50
C ILE A 776 16.90 -27.24 -9.12
N LEU A 777 16.90 -28.42 -8.49
CA LEU A 777 18.14 -29.14 -8.17
C LEU A 777 18.21 -30.42 -8.98
N VAL A 778 19.40 -30.80 -9.42
CA VAL A 778 19.61 -32.00 -10.22
C VAL A 778 20.67 -32.89 -9.60
N SER A 779 20.54 -34.21 -9.77
CA SER A 779 21.57 -35.18 -9.33
C SER A 779 22.91 -34.89 -10.02
N GLN A 780 24.01 -35.16 -9.30
CA GLN A 780 25.37 -34.81 -9.72
C GLN A 780 25.81 -35.41 -11.06
N ILE A 781 25.05 -36.38 -11.59
CA ILE A 781 25.33 -36.99 -12.91
C ILE A 781 24.88 -36.10 -14.06
N ILE A 782 23.84 -35.33 -13.88
CA ILE A 782 23.30 -34.40 -14.89
C ILE A 782 24.26 -33.22 -14.99
N LYS A 783 25.06 -33.18 -16.06
CA LYS A 783 26.07 -32.15 -16.32
C LYS A 783 25.72 -31.26 -17.50
N ASN A 784 24.92 -31.79 -18.43
CA ASN A 784 24.51 -31.09 -19.63
C ASN A 784 23.09 -30.61 -19.44
N PHE A 785 22.93 -29.33 -19.10
CA PHE A 785 21.63 -28.69 -18.92
C PHE A 785 21.66 -27.25 -19.43
N THR A 786 20.48 -26.75 -19.75
CA THR A 786 20.20 -25.32 -19.89
C THR A 786 19.20 -24.96 -18.80
N TYR A 787 19.50 -23.95 -18.00
CA TYR A 787 18.62 -23.53 -16.89
C TYR A 787 18.29 -22.04 -17.02
N GLN A 788 17.02 -21.68 -16.82
CA GLN A 788 16.53 -20.31 -16.94
C GLN A 788 15.48 -20.01 -15.86
N VAL A 789 15.58 -18.83 -15.24
CA VAL A 789 14.48 -18.19 -14.52
C VAL A 789 13.69 -17.34 -15.51
N VAL A 790 12.38 -17.47 -15.52
CA VAL A 790 11.52 -16.82 -16.50
C VAL A 790 10.72 -15.71 -15.83
N HIS A 791 11.30 -14.51 -15.73
CA HIS A 791 10.71 -13.37 -15.07
C HIS A 791 9.49 -12.86 -15.83
N VAL A 792 8.30 -13.18 -15.33
CA VAL A 792 7.00 -12.83 -15.91
C VAL A 792 6.01 -12.30 -14.87
N ASN A 793 6.34 -12.36 -13.59
CA ASN A 793 5.47 -12.06 -12.48
C ASN A 793 6.10 -11.11 -11.44
N SER A 794 7.13 -11.53 -10.71
CA SER A 794 7.63 -10.89 -9.50
C SER A 794 8.04 -9.42 -9.69
N GLU A 795 8.39 -9.03 -10.91
CA GLU A 795 8.84 -7.69 -11.26
C GLU A 795 7.74 -6.76 -11.79
N PHE A 796 6.49 -7.27 -11.95
CA PHE A 796 5.43 -6.56 -12.66
C PHE A 796 4.25 -6.22 -11.74
N ALA A 797 3.72 -5.00 -11.85
CA ALA A 797 2.55 -4.55 -11.11
C ALA A 797 1.27 -5.34 -11.46
N ASN A 798 1.20 -5.92 -12.67
CA ASN A 798 0.07 -6.71 -13.15
C ASN A 798 0.33 -8.22 -13.13
N GLN A 799 1.14 -8.71 -12.19
CA GLN A 799 1.46 -10.11 -12.01
C GLN A 799 0.21 -10.99 -11.78
N VAL A 800 0.27 -12.24 -12.20
CA VAL A 800 -0.78 -13.26 -11.98
C VAL A 800 -0.41 -14.31 -10.93
N SER A 801 0.85 -14.33 -10.55
CA SER A 801 1.46 -14.98 -9.40
C SER A 801 2.55 -14.06 -8.87
N ASP A 802 2.96 -14.25 -7.64
CA ASP A 802 4.10 -13.55 -7.03
C ASP A 802 5.44 -14.25 -7.29
N HIS A 803 5.42 -15.45 -7.84
CA HIS A 803 6.60 -16.24 -8.19
C HIS A 803 6.89 -16.23 -9.69
N ASP A 804 8.16 -16.18 -10.05
CA ASP A 804 8.63 -16.40 -11.40
C ASP A 804 8.92 -17.87 -11.65
N PRO A 805 8.36 -18.48 -12.71
CA PRO A 805 8.62 -19.89 -13.01
C PRO A 805 10.05 -20.10 -13.51
N GLN A 806 10.50 -21.36 -13.38
CA GLN A 806 11.82 -21.79 -13.83
C GLN A 806 11.70 -22.98 -14.78
N VAL A 807 12.68 -23.13 -15.64
CA VAL A 807 12.78 -24.28 -16.54
C VAL A 807 14.22 -24.77 -16.67
N VAL A 808 14.36 -26.08 -16.72
CA VAL A 808 15.61 -26.76 -17.06
C VAL A 808 15.41 -27.73 -18.19
N ASP A 809 16.30 -27.68 -19.18
CA ASP A 809 16.43 -28.70 -20.22
C ASP A 809 17.61 -29.59 -19.90
N ILE A 810 17.36 -30.88 -19.70
CA ILE A 810 18.40 -31.87 -19.34
C ILE A 810 18.55 -32.92 -20.44
N GLN A 811 19.67 -33.61 -20.45
CA GLN A 811 19.89 -34.78 -21.29
C GLN A 811 20.08 -35.99 -20.37
N PRO A 812 18.99 -36.76 -20.08
CA PRO A 812 19.02 -37.94 -19.23
C PRO A 812 19.83 -39.09 -19.81
#